data_a7f5a85e69f8fc3203974cdc57d13573
#
_entry.id   a7f5a85e69f8fc3203974cdc57d13573
#
_cell.length_a   1.000
_cell.length_b   1.000
_cell.length_c   1.000
_cell.angle_alpha   90.00
_cell.angle_beta   90.00
_cell.angle_gamma   90.00
#
_symmetry.space_group_name_H-M   'P 1'
#
loop_
_entity.id
_entity.type
_entity.pdbx_description
1 polymer ?
#
loop_
_entity_poly.entity_id
_entity_poly.type
_entity_poly.pdbx_seq_one_letter_code
_entity_poly.pdbx_strand_id
1 'polypeptide(L)'
;MTSISPLRQLLAGGALVAAGLGLVACSEAPDEASSANASVDNGLPEYQVPLVEFGADPWIHRTEDGQYYFISTAPEFDRIELVTADTLNGLADAEPKVIWQRPDEGPTAGNVWAPELHRIDGVWYVHVALGHGDQPFRMRMHVLSNANEDPMTGEWTDEGAIETPWESFSLDATTFEHNGKRYLIWAQRDQQERYNSALYLAEMDSPTSITGPVIAITEPELDWEQVGYKVNEGAAVLKRNGRIFVTYSAAATDHNYAVGLVWADDDADLTNPASWKKSPEPVFHTNESLERFGPGHNSFTVAEDGETDLMVYHTRSYKELKGNPLTDPNRHARVRVIGWGEDGFPEFYQNRPDNHHLNPEQYEDANADASEYGRAYISKESFGELPDGREVTRFTLNNGEGMEVKLMNYGGIITHLTVPDQNGELDNVVLGFETLNDYLEQNPPYFGALIGRYGNRIANGRFDLNGETITLDQNDGDNHLHGGVVGFDKRLWDAKFVSDERGLAVELFLLSEDGDQGYPGNLEVTTRYVLTDDNELITEFRAETDKATPVNLTQHTYFNLSGEGKILDHTLQINADRYTPVDSGLIPTGELAPVAGTPLDFTEPKPIGQDINADHPQLMRVGGGFDHNFILNREGQDGLIVAARAEDPNTGRVLEVLTEEPAIQFYSGNFLDGSLSDGEREFVLHGGFCLEPQHYPDSPNQPEFPSTILEPGEVYETSMSFRFGVK
;
A
#
# COMPACT_ATOMS: atom_id res chain seq x y z
N MET A 1 51.57 -30.50 27.57
CA MET A 1 52.80 -31.13 27.09
C MET A 1 52.88 -30.74 25.64
N THR A 2 53.65 -29.69 25.32
CA THR A 2 54.93 -29.66 24.62
C THR A 2 54.81 -30.08 23.17
N SER A 3 55.23 -29.42 22.08
CA SER A 3 56.10 -28.22 21.89
C SER A 3 56.35 -28.09 20.38
N ILE A 4 56.38 -26.86 19.86
CA ILE A 4 57.51 -26.21 19.17
C ILE A 4 57.85 -26.59 17.71
N SER A 5 57.82 -25.55 16.86
CA SER A 5 58.51 -25.31 15.57
C SER A 5 59.98 -25.74 15.53
N PRO A 6 60.74 -25.68 14.39
CA PRO A 6 61.04 -24.42 13.63
C PRO A 6 61.53 -24.54 12.14
N LEU A 7 61.48 -23.40 11.42
CA LEU A 7 62.50 -22.67 10.63
C LEU A 7 63.57 -23.39 9.77
N ARG A 8 63.76 -22.84 8.54
CA ARG A 8 65.00 -22.31 7.90
C ARG A 8 64.85 -22.29 6.36
N GLN A 9 64.95 -21.21 5.69
CA GLN A 9 66.04 -20.27 5.29
C GLN A 9 67.07 -20.81 4.28
N LEU A 10 67.32 -20.01 3.30
CA LEU A 10 68.55 -19.55 2.60
C LEU A 10 68.73 -20.11 1.17
N LEU A 11 69.23 -19.44 0.18
CA LEU A 11 70.14 -18.32 -0.15
C LEU A 11 70.14 -18.17 -1.68
N ALA A 12 70.20 -17.11 -2.34
CA ALA A 12 71.19 -16.07 -2.57
C ALA A 12 71.95 -16.15 -3.90
N GLY A 13 72.23 -15.02 -4.49
CA GLY A 13 73.24 -14.71 -5.48
C GLY A 13 72.68 -14.08 -6.75
N GLY A 14 73.02 -12.92 -7.24
CA GLY A 14 74.13 -12.03 -6.99
C GLY A 14 74.44 -11.25 -8.25
N ALA A 15 74.51 -9.92 -8.14
CA ALA A 15 75.45 -8.94 -8.68
C ALA A 15 75.56 -8.78 -10.23
N LEU A 16 75.78 -7.61 -10.84
CA LEU A 16 76.47 -6.35 -10.55
C LEU A 16 76.27 -5.33 -11.68
N VAL A 17 76.04 -4.07 -11.31
CA VAL A 17 76.62 -2.77 -11.73
C VAL A 17 76.52 -2.28 -13.17
N ALA A 18 75.97 -1.07 -13.35
CA ALA A 18 76.67 0.09 -13.88
C ALA A 18 75.87 1.39 -13.71
N ALA A 19 76.55 2.43 -13.32
CA ALA A 19 76.09 3.75 -12.90
C ALA A 19 75.71 4.66 -14.08
N GLY A 20 74.80 5.59 -13.82
CA GLY A 20 74.56 6.78 -14.66
C GLY A 20 73.83 7.83 -13.84
N LEU A 21 74.51 8.90 -13.48
CA LEU A 21 74.02 10.08 -12.74
C LEU A 21 72.98 10.85 -13.58
N GLY A 22 71.91 11.30 -12.92
CA GLY A 22 70.98 12.27 -13.48
C GLY A 22 69.86 12.68 -12.52
N LEU A 23 70.11 13.70 -11.72
CA LEU A 23 69.23 14.71 -11.12
C LEU A 23 67.85 14.30 -10.56
N VAL A 24 67.78 14.52 -9.27
CA VAL A 24 66.71 14.70 -8.30
C VAL A 24 65.45 15.40 -8.85
N ALA A 25 64.33 14.72 -8.74
CA ALA A 25 63.03 15.31 -8.44
C ALA A 25 62.29 14.36 -7.53
N CYS A 26 62.07 14.76 -6.29
CA CYS A 26 61.19 14.08 -5.35
C CYS A 26 59.78 14.04 -5.92
N SER A 27 59.26 12.87 -6.15
CA SER A 27 57.81 12.67 -6.21
C SER A 27 57.43 11.80 -5.02
N GLU A 28 56.79 12.43 -4.09
CA GLU A 28 56.09 11.79 -2.99
C GLU A 28 55.07 10.80 -3.56
N ALA A 29 54.95 9.64 -2.95
CA ALA A 29 53.89 8.70 -3.21
C ALA A 29 52.54 9.34 -2.86
N PRO A 30 51.45 9.06 -3.61
CA PRO A 30 50.17 9.55 -3.19
C PRO A 30 49.76 8.80 -1.93
N ASP A 31 49.59 9.53 -0.84
CA ASP A 31 48.84 9.14 0.33
C ASP A 31 47.44 8.72 -0.10
N GLU A 32 46.94 7.66 0.52
CA GLU A 32 45.55 7.28 0.47
C GLU A 32 44.71 8.52 0.75
N ALA A 33 43.99 9.00 -0.25
CA ALA A 33 43.04 10.05 -0.10
C ALA A 33 41.90 9.51 0.78
N SER A 34 41.91 9.90 2.05
CA SER A 34 40.68 9.93 2.83
C SER A 34 39.69 10.75 2.00
N SER A 35 38.55 10.15 1.70
CA SER A 35 37.38 10.86 1.19
C SER A 35 36.92 11.84 2.27
N ALA A 36 37.52 13.00 2.30
CA ALA A 36 36.95 14.15 2.98
C ALA A 36 35.71 14.52 2.14
N ASN A 37 34.53 14.28 2.68
CA ASN A 37 33.31 14.91 2.23
C ASN A 37 33.59 16.42 2.21
N ALA A 38 33.73 16.96 1.02
CA ALA A 38 33.72 18.40 0.85
C ALA A 38 32.33 18.86 1.27
N SER A 39 32.23 19.68 2.31
CA SER A 39 31.02 20.44 2.60
C SER A 39 30.63 21.17 1.31
N VAL A 40 29.51 20.82 0.73
CA VAL A 40 28.94 21.57 -0.38
C VAL A 40 28.35 22.82 0.27
N ASP A 41 29.15 23.88 0.34
CA ASP A 41 28.62 25.23 0.51
C ASP A 41 27.86 25.54 -0.78
N ASN A 42 26.55 25.29 -0.76
CA ASN A 42 25.64 25.54 -1.89
C ASN A 42 25.34 27.05 -2.03
N GLY A 43 25.90 27.88 -1.19
CA GLY A 43 25.77 29.35 -1.26
C GLY A 43 24.36 29.88 -0.95
N LEU A 44 23.45 29.03 -0.47
CA LEU A 44 22.10 29.44 -0.08
C LEU A 44 22.12 30.21 1.24
N PRO A 45 21.26 31.24 1.40
CA PRO A 45 21.18 32.02 2.62
C PRO A 45 20.59 31.24 3.78
N GLU A 46 20.79 31.71 4.99
CA GLU A 46 19.97 31.36 6.12
C GLU A 46 18.59 31.97 5.93
N TYR A 47 17.55 31.13 5.93
CA TYR A 47 16.15 31.58 5.83
C TYR A 47 15.61 31.99 7.20
N GLN A 48 14.78 33.02 7.24
CA GLN A 48 14.08 33.42 8.45
C GLN A 48 13.10 32.32 8.89
N VAL A 49 13.02 32.08 10.20
CA VAL A 49 12.10 31.09 10.80
C VAL A 49 11.29 31.75 11.91
N PRO A 50 9.98 32.01 11.72
CA PRO A 50 9.23 31.75 10.48
C PRO A 50 9.63 32.70 9.34
N LEU A 51 9.38 32.28 8.09
CA LEU A 51 9.53 33.12 6.92
C LEU A 51 8.48 34.23 6.89
N VAL A 52 7.21 33.86 7.13
CA VAL A 52 6.08 34.79 7.23
C VAL A 52 5.23 34.41 8.43
N GLU A 53 4.99 35.36 9.35
CA GLU A 53 4.07 35.17 10.46
C GLU A 53 2.62 35.16 9.95
N PHE A 54 1.75 34.32 10.57
CA PHE A 54 0.34 34.14 10.20
C PHE A 54 0.10 33.69 8.75
N GLY A 55 1.11 33.05 8.13
CA GLY A 55 1.07 32.57 6.75
C GLY A 55 0.53 31.14 6.67
N ALA A 56 -0.74 30.91 7.01
CA ALA A 56 -1.40 29.64 6.84
C ALA A 56 -1.61 29.32 5.36
N ASP A 57 -1.50 28.03 4.98
CA ASP A 57 -1.72 27.54 3.62
C ASP A 57 -0.84 28.30 2.59
N PRO A 58 0.50 28.30 2.78
CA PRO A 58 1.41 29.17 2.05
C PRO A 58 1.68 28.67 0.63
N TRP A 59 1.66 29.60 -0.33
CA TRP A 59 2.07 29.36 -1.71
C TRP A 59 3.11 30.37 -2.14
N ILE A 60 4.21 29.91 -2.78
CA ILE A 60 5.24 30.79 -3.36
C ILE A 60 5.39 30.45 -4.85
N HIS A 61 5.14 31.46 -5.68
CA HIS A 61 5.45 31.44 -7.10
C HIS A 61 6.75 32.19 -7.35
N ARG A 62 7.72 31.55 -8.03
CA ARG A 62 8.95 32.20 -8.49
C ARG A 62 8.89 32.35 -10.01
N THR A 63 9.10 33.57 -10.50
CA THR A 63 9.15 33.84 -11.93
C THR A 63 10.50 33.45 -12.54
N GLU A 64 10.58 33.36 -13.87
CA GLU A 64 11.82 33.04 -14.59
C GLU A 64 12.94 34.07 -14.36
N ASP A 65 12.59 35.34 -14.12
CA ASP A 65 13.51 36.41 -13.80
C ASP A 65 13.89 36.49 -12.32
N GLY A 66 13.38 35.55 -11.49
CA GLY A 66 13.78 35.35 -10.11
C GLY A 66 12.94 36.10 -9.07
N GLN A 67 11.86 36.79 -9.46
CA GLN A 67 10.96 37.46 -8.55
C GLN A 67 10.09 36.43 -7.81
N TYR A 68 9.94 36.58 -6.49
CA TYR A 68 9.06 35.78 -5.66
C TYR A 68 7.75 36.49 -5.39
N TYR A 69 6.66 35.73 -5.45
CA TYR A 69 5.32 36.12 -5.03
C TYR A 69 4.81 35.16 -3.98
N PHE A 70 4.44 35.69 -2.82
CA PHE A 70 3.85 34.92 -1.71
C PHE A 70 2.38 35.24 -1.55
N ILE A 71 1.57 34.20 -1.37
CA ILE A 71 0.16 34.26 -1.12
C ILE A 71 -0.21 33.21 -0.06
N SER A 72 -1.18 33.51 0.81
CA SER A 72 -1.62 32.60 1.88
C SER A 72 -3.03 32.94 2.34
N THR A 73 -3.62 32.10 3.16
CA THR A 73 -4.89 32.40 3.83
C THR A 73 -4.73 33.57 4.79
N ALA A 74 -5.43 34.68 4.53
CA ALA A 74 -5.44 35.84 5.44
C ALA A 74 -6.09 35.48 6.79
N PRO A 75 -5.61 36.00 7.93
CA PRO A 75 -6.09 35.60 9.27
C PRO A 75 -7.60 35.85 9.51
N GLU A 76 -8.18 36.86 8.86
CA GLU A 76 -9.61 37.21 8.97
C GLU A 76 -10.49 36.42 7.99
N PHE A 77 -9.91 35.64 7.07
CA PHE A 77 -10.61 34.86 6.05
C PHE A 77 -11.54 35.70 5.15
N ASP A 78 -11.17 36.93 4.86
CA ASP A 78 -12.04 37.89 4.17
C ASP A 78 -11.44 38.49 2.90
N ARG A 79 -10.17 38.22 2.59
CA ARG A 79 -9.44 38.82 1.47
C ARG A 79 -8.33 37.92 0.96
N ILE A 80 -7.78 38.29 -0.19
CA ILE A 80 -6.55 37.72 -0.75
C ILE A 80 -5.50 38.81 -0.78
N GLU A 81 -4.36 38.54 -0.17
CA GLU A 81 -3.18 39.41 -0.14
C GLU A 81 -2.06 38.79 -0.92
N LEU A 82 -1.32 39.57 -1.68
CA LEU A 82 -0.17 39.20 -2.44
C LEU A 82 1.05 40.03 -1.97
N VAL A 83 2.16 39.32 -1.72
CA VAL A 83 3.43 39.92 -1.33
C VAL A 83 4.46 39.60 -2.40
N THR A 84 5.42 40.49 -2.66
CA THR A 84 6.48 40.24 -3.63
C THR A 84 7.84 40.77 -3.15
N ALA A 85 8.92 40.03 -3.47
CA ALA A 85 10.29 40.38 -3.17
C ALA A 85 11.28 39.68 -4.12
N ASP A 86 12.50 40.24 -4.20
CA ASP A 86 13.59 39.67 -5.01
C ASP A 86 14.26 38.43 -4.33
N THR A 87 14.00 38.22 -3.04
CA THR A 87 14.52 37.11 -2.24
C THR A 87 13.42 36.54 -1.32
N LEU A 88 13.60 35.28 -0.89
CA LEU A 88 12.65 34.67 0.05
C LEU A 88 12.62 35.43 1.38
N ASN A 89 13.76 35.77 1.96
CA ASN A 89 13.81 36.57 3.19
C ASN A 89 13.17 37.95 3.03
N GLY A 90 13.22 38.53 1.83
CA GLY A 90 12.57 39.81 1.53
C GLY A 90 11.05 39.77 1.63
N LEU A 91 10.43 38.60 1.50
CA LEU A 91 8.97 38.42 1.67
C LEU A 91 8.52 38.71 3.09
N ALA A 92 9.37 38.49 4.10
CA ALA A 92 9.03 38.71 5.50
C ALA A 92 8.84 40.21 5.83
N ASP A 93 9.57 41.08 5.14
CA ASP A 93 9.58 42.54 5.38
C ASP A 93 8.71 43.31 4.37
N ALA A 94 8.18 42.65 3.34
CA ALA A 94 7.43 43.28 2.27
C ALA A 94 5.98 43.58 2.68
N GLU A 95 5.46 44.70 2.25
CA GLU A 95 4.08 45.13 2.56
C GLU A 95 3.08 44.32 1.70
N PRO A 96 2.07 43.67 2.30
CA PRO A 96 1.05 42.94 1.57
C PRO A 96 0.14 43.91 0.81
N LYS A 97 -0.29 43.50 -0.38
CA LYS A 97 -1.29 44.18 -1.19
C LYS A 97 -2.54 43.33 -1.29
N VAL A 98 -3.70 43.90 -0.85
CA VAL A 98 -4.99 43.28 -1.09
C VAL A 98 -5.30 43.34 -2.59
N ILE A 99 -5.40 42.17 -3.22
CA ILE A 99 -5.70 42.00 -4.65
C ILE A 99 -7.17 41.68 -4.88
N TRP A 100 -7.83 41.11 -3.89
CA TRP A 100 -9.26 40.82 -3.92
C TRP A 100 -9.84 40.85 -2.50
N GLN A 101 -11.09 41.35 -2.39
CA GLN A 101 -11.83 41.42 -1.14
C GLN A 101 -13.19 40.76 -1.34
N ARG A 102 -13.59 39.88 -0.42
CA ARG A 102 -14.89 39.22 -0.50
C ARG A 102 -16.02 40.27 -0.42
N PRO A 103 -17.15 40.07 -1.13
CA PRO A 103 -18.31 40.90 -1.01
C PRO A 103 -18.99 40.74 0.36
N ASP A 104 -19.83 41.72 0.73
CA ASP A 104 -20.60 41.66 1.99
C ASP A 104 -21.69 40.58 1.97
N GLU A 105 -22.23 40.24 0.80
CA GLU A 105 -23.31 39.27 0.62
C GLU A 105 -23.10 38.47 -0.68
N GLY A 106 -23.62 37.24 -0.71
CA GLY A 106 -23.64 36.43 -1.92
C GLY A 106 -22.85 35.12 -1.83
N PRO A 107 -22.64 34.48 -2.96
CA PRO A 107 -22.04 33.14 -3.01
C PRO A 107 -20.55 33.09 -2.62
N THR A 108 -19.85 34.21 -2.62
CA THR A 108 -18.42 34.33 -2.29
C THR A 108 -18.17 35.21 -1.05
N ALA A 109 -19.21 35.48 -0.25
CA ALA A 109 -19.15 36.37 0.93
C ALA A 109 -18.76 35.61 2.23
N GLY A 110 -18.41 34.31 2.13
CA GLY A 110 -17.96 33.48 3.26
C GLY A 110 -16.45 33.51 3.47
N ASN A 111 -15.91 32.42 3.97
CA ASN A 111 -14.48 32.29 4.19
C ASN A 111 -13.69 32.26 2.87
N VAL A 112 -12.46 32.79 2.92
CA VAL A 112 -11.50 32.84 1.82
C VAL A 112 -10.30 32.04 2.27
N TRP A 113 -10.03 30.85 1.64
CA TRP A 113 -9.01 29.91 2.07
C TRP A 113 -8.10 29.47 0.94
N ALA A 114 -6.85 29.16 1.29
CA ALA A 114 -5.86 28.50 0.47
C ALA A 114 -5.76 29.05 -0.97
N PRO A 115 -5.43 30.34 -1.16
CA PRO A 115 -5.21 30.86 -2.49
C PRO A 115 -3.86 30.40 -3.03
N GLU A 116 -3.84 29.98 -4.30
CA GLU A 116 -2.64 29.58 -5.05
C GLU A 116 -2.46 30.45 -6.31
N LEU A 117 -1.27 31.02 -6.50
CA LEU A 117 -0.95 31.88 -7.63
C LEU A 117 -0.26 31.08 -8.76
N HIS A 118 -0.86 31.09 -9.94
CA HIS A 118 -0.35 30.43 -11.14
C HIS A 118 -0.23 31.40 -12.31
N ARG A 119 0.76 31.21 -13.17
CA ARG A 119 0.86 31.91 -14.46
C ARG A 119 0.67 30.93 -15.60
N ILE A 120 -0.42 31.08 -16.35
CA ILE A 120 -0.81 30.18 -17.42
C ILE A 120 -0.98 31.01 -18.71
N ASP A 121 -0.22 30.67 -19.75
CA ASP A 121 -0.25 31.34 -21.06
C ASP A 121 -0.12 32.88 -20.97
N GLY A 122 0.68 33.35 -20.00
CA GLY A 122 0.95 34.76 -19.78
C GLY A 122 -0.09 35.51 -18.94
N VAL A 123 -1.16 34.84 -18.51
CA VAL A 123 -2.19 35.37 -17.61
C VAL A 123 -1.98 34.81 -16.19
N TRP A 124 -2.17 35.66 -15.20
CA TRP A 124 -2.15 35.24 -13.79
C TRP A 124 -3.51 34.74 -13.36
N TYR A 125 -3.50 33.63 -12.63
CA TYR A 125 -4.69 33.03 -12.03
C TYR A 125 -4.46 32.80 -10.54
N VAL A 126 -5.49 33.02 -9.74
CA VAL A 126 -5.54 32.57 -8.35
C VAL A 126 -6.64 31.53 -8.24
N HIS A 127 -6.27 30.30 -7.93
CA HIS A 127 -7.20 29.29 -7.50
C HIS A 127 -7.42 29.44 -5.99
N VAL A 128 -8.67 29.48 -5.54
CA VAL A 128 -9.01 29.80 -4.14
C VAL A 128 -10.31 29.13 -3.73
N ALA A 129 -10.41 28.72 -2.47
CA ALA A 129 -11.65 28.23 -1.90
C ALA A 129 -12.48 29.39 -1.32
N LEU A 130 -13.68 29.60 -1.83
CA LEU A 130 -14.60 30.65 -1.38
C LEU A 130 -15.86 30.06 -0.76
N GLY A 131 -16.24 30.55 0.43
CA GLY A 131 -17.43 30.16 1.17
C GLY A 131 -18.64 31.00 0.82
N HIS A 132 -19.85 30.48 1.02
CA HIS A 132 -21.10 31.21 0.86
C HIS A 132 -21.39 32.12 2.08
N GLY A 133 -21.86 33.34 1.86
CA GLY A 133 -22.10 34.32 2.94
C GLY A 133 -22.98 33.80 4.09
N ASP A 134 -24.05 33.06 3.77
CA ASP A 134 -24.96 32.48 4.77
C ASP A 134 -24.44 31.18 5.39
N GLN A 135 -23.45 30.52 4.73
CA GLN A 135 -22.87 29.23 5.11
C GLN A 135 -21.37 29.27 4.83
N PRO A 136 -20.56 29.90 5.70
CA PRO A 136 -19.13 30.14 5.45
C PRO A 136 -18.27 28.87 5.14
N PHE A 137 -18.76 27.71 5.58
CA PHE A 137 -18.14 26.40 5.30
C PHE A 137 -18.74 25.68 4.08
N ARG A 138 -19.67 26.30 3.33
CA ARG A 138 -20.08 25.82 2.02
C ARG A 138 -19.05 26.29 0.99
N MET A 139 -17.88 25.64 1.00
CA MET A 139 -16.74 26.00 0.18
C MET A 139 -16.90 25.51 -1.26
N ARG A 140 -16.43 26.34 -2.21
CA ARG A 140 -16.26 25.99 -3.64
C ARG A 140 -14.95 26.55 -4.15
N MET A 141 -14.33 25.83 -5.08
CA MET A 141 -13.14 26.30 -5.79
C MET A 141 -13.54 27.39 -6.78
N HIS A 142 -12.95 28.57 -6.66
CA HIS A 142 -13.09 29.70 -7.57
C HIS A 142 -11.77 30.02 -8.25
N VAL A 143 -11.85 30.73 -9.37
CA VAL A 143 -10.69 31.19 -10.11
C VAL A 143 -10.79 32.69 -10.29
N LEU A 144 -9.74 33.41 -9.91
CA LEU A 144 -9.56 34.81 -10.24
C LEU A 144 -8.52 34.96 -11.33
N SER A 145 -8.65 35.89 -12.25
CA SER A 145 -7.70 36.16 -13.33
C SER A 145 -7.20 37.59 -13.37
N ASN A 146 -5.96 37.79 -13.83
CA ASN A 146 -5.37 39.10 -14.09
C ASN A 146 -4.45 39.01 -15.32
N ALA A 147 -4.78 39.77 -16.37
CA ALA A 147 -4.04 39.74 -17.63
C ALA A 147 -2.79 40.67 -17.66
N ASN A 148 -2.54 41.45 -16.58
CA ASN A 148 -1.36 42.29 -16.50
C ASN A 148 -0.08 41.45 -16.39
N GLU A 149 1.03 42.02 -16.83
CA GLU A 149 2.35 41.37 -16.70
C GLU A 149 2.75 41.23 -15.23
N ASP A 150 2.53 42.26 -14.42
CA ASP A 150 2.75 42.25 -12.97
C ASP A 150 1.42 42.03 -12.24
N PRO A 151 1.27 40.91 -11.48
CA PRO A 151 0.05 40.58 -10.75
C PRO A 151 -0.26 41.58 -9.61
N MET A 152 0.74 42.33 -9.19
CA MET A 152 0.57 43.43 -8.21
C MET A 152 -0.19 44.62 -8.81
N THR A 153 -0.43 44.67 -10.11
CA THR A 153 -1.10 45.76 -10.80
C THR A 153 -2.39 45.34 -11.48
N GLY A 154 -3.28 46.31 -11.78
CA GLY A 154 -4.55 46.02 -12.46
C GLY A 154 -5.63 45.47 -11.54
N GLU A 155 -6.71 45.01 -12.18
CA GLU A 155 -7.88 44.43 -11.52
C GLU A 155 -7.92 42.93 -11.67
N TRP A 156 -8.31 42.25 -10.61
CA TRP A 156 -8.58 40.82 -10.61
C TRP A 156 -10.07 40.57 -10.86
N THR A 157 -10.35 39.64 -11.79
CA THR A 157 -11.71 39.29 -12.18
C THR A 157 -12.07 37.91 -11.62
N ASP A 158 -13.20 37.78 -10.95
CA ASP A 158 -13.74 36.47 -10.55
C ASP A 158 -14.36 35.78 -11.78
N GLU A 159 -13.71 34.70 -12.25
CA GLU A 159 -14.14 33.89 -13.40
C GLU A 159 -15.26 32.90 -13.00
N GLY A 160 -15.55 32.77 -11.71
CA GLY A 160 -16.53 31.84 -11.16
C GLY A 160 -15.96 30.57 -10.58
N ALA A 161 -16.87 29.69 -10.17
CA ALA A 161 -16.50 28.40 -9.59
C ALA A 161 -16.12 27.38 -10.67
N ILE A 162 -15.16 26.52 -10.35
CA ILE A 162 -14.88 25.31 -11.14
C ILE A 162 -16.00 24.31 -10.87
N GLU A 163 -16.73 23.93 -11.91
CA GLU A 163 -17.79 22.93 -11.82
C GLU A 163 -17.19 21.53 -11.73
N THR A 164 -17.63 20.73 -10.75
CA THR A 164 -17.26 19.33 -10.57
C THR A 164 -18.46 18.42 -10.83
N PRO A 165 -18.27 17.11 -11.09
CA PRO A 165 -19.36 16.17 -11.42
C PRO A 165 -20.45 16.06 -10.34
N TRP A 166 -20.14 16.44 -9.10
CA TRP A 166 -21.12 16.49 -7.99
C TRP A 166 -20.88 17.73 -7.13
N GLU A 167 -21.95 18.30 -6.61
CA GLU A 167 -21.87 19.47 -5.75
C GLU A 167 -21.68 19.03 -4.29
N SER A 168 -20.49 19.31 -3.73
CA SER A 168 -20.18 19.09 -2.31
C SER A 168 -19.14 20.10 -1.82
N PHE A 169 -18.70 20.00 -0.57
CA PHE A 169 -17.57 20.77 -0.05
C PHE A 169 -16.32 20.50 -0.91
N SER A 170 -15.72 21.55 -1.48
CA SER A 170 -14.52 21.44 -2.34
C SER A 170 -13.59 22.63 -2.14
N LEU A 171 -12.26 22.37 -2.10
CA LEU A 171 -11.23 23.36 -1.79
C LEU A 171 -9.85 22.92 -2.34
N ASP A 172 -8.83 23.76 -2.11
CA ASP A 172 -7.40 23.47 -2.31
C ASP A 172 -7.09 22.96 -3.72
N ALA A 173 -7.47 23.78 -4.70
CA ALA A 173 -7.26 23.44 -6.11
C ALA A 173 -5.89 23.87 -6.57
N THR A 174 -5.03 22.92 -6.93
CA THR A 174 -3.75 23.15 -7.59
C THR A 174 -3.75 22.67 -9.04
N THR A 175 -2.97 23.33 -9.92
CA THR A 175 -2.88 22.96 -11.33
C THR A 175 -1.44 22.80 -11.78
N PHE A 176 -1.22 21.83 -12.68
CA PHE A 176 0.09 21.61 -13.28
C PHE A 176 -0.05 21.15 -14.73
N GLU A 177 1.02 21.37 -15.50
CA GLU A 177 1.11 20.89 -16.89
C GLU A 177 1.98 19.63 -16.94
N HIS A 178 1.53 18.64 -17.71
CA HIS A 178 2.28 17.43 -17.97
C HIS A 178 1.97 16.89 -19.38
N ASN A 179 3.03 16.58 -20.16
CA ASN A 179 2.93 16.04 -21.53
C ASN A 179 1.99 16.82 -22.45
N GLY A 180 1.98 18.16 -22.33
CA GLY A 180 1.15 19.07 -23.14
C GLY A 180 -0.32 19.10 -22.77
N LYS A 181 -0.68 18.51 -21.63
CA LYS A 181 -1.99 18.59 -21.00
C LYS A 181 -1.89 19.30 -19.65
N ARG A 182 -2.96 19.95 -19.26
CA ARG A 182 -3.09 20.57 -17.94
C ARG A 182 -4.01 19.74 -17.08
N TYR A 183 -3.66 19.58 -15.81
CA TYR A 183 -4.42 18.84 -14.82
C TYR A 183 -4.76 19.72 -13.63
N LEU A 184 -5.90 19.45 -13.01
CA LEU A 184 -6.31 20.00 -11.73
C LEU A 184 -6.30 18.87 -10.70
N ILE A 185 -5.73 19.14 -9.52
CA ILE A 185 -5.92 18.33 -8.31
C ILE A 185 -6.67 19.20 -7.30
N TRP A 186 -7.63 18.59 -6.59
CA TRP A 186 -8.41 19.32 -5.58
C TRP A 186 -8.91 18.38 -4.49
N ALA A 187 -9.21 18.95 -3.33
CA ALA A 187 -9.84 18.23 -2.23
C ALA A 187 -11.37 18.39 -2.31
N GLN A 188 -12.12 17.28 -2.20
CA GLN A 188 -13.57 17.30 -2.22
C GLN A 188 -14.18 16.19 -1.37
N ARG A 189 -15.34 16.46 -0.74
CA ARG A 189 -16.15 15.44 -0.09
C ARG A 189 -16.76 14.52 -1.14
N ASP A 190 -16.65 13.22 -0.95
CA ASP A 190 -17.22 12.22 -1.85
C ASP A 190 -18.77 12.18 -1.79
N GLN A 191 -19.39 11.58 -2.80
CA GLN A 191 -20.85 11.50 -2.91
C GLN A 191 -21.53 10.73 -1.79
N GLN A 192 -20.83 9.73 -1.22
CA GLN A 192 -21.32 8.90 -0.12
C GLN A 192 -21.02 9.51 1.26
N GLU A 193 -20.33 10.65 1.31
CA GLU A 193 -19.90 11.32 2.54
C GLU A 193 -19.06 10.45 3.49
N ARG A 194 -18.29 9.50 2.92
CA ARG A 194 -17.39 8.60 3.67
C ARG A 194 -16.26 9.36 4.36
N TYR A 195 -15.82 10.47 3.74
CA TYR A 195 -14.70 11.30 4.15
C TYR A 195 -15.13 12.77 4.26
N ASN A 196 -14.37 13.57 5.00
CA ASN A 196 -14.48 15.02 4.96
C ASN A 196 -13.97 15.56 3.62
N SER A 197 -12.83 15.06 3.14
CA SER A 197 -12.29 15.29 1.80
C SER A 197 -11.34 14.18 1.37
N ALA A 198 -11.28 13.93 0.07
CA ALA A 198 -10.30 13.10 -0.63
C ALA A 198 -9.74 13.92 -1.79
N LEU A 199 -8.56 13.55 -2.33
CA LEU A 199 -7.98 14.24 -3.48
C LEU A 199 -8.45 13.62 -4.79
N TYR A 200 -8.94 14.47 -5.65
CA TYR A 200 -9.36 14.12 -7.01
C TYR A 200 -8.47 14.79 -8.05
N LEU A 201 -8.36 14.15 -9.20
CA LEU A 201 -7.65 14.66 -10.37
C LEU A 201 -8.52 14.60 -11.61
N ALA A 202 -8.42 15.62 -12.46
CA ALA A 202 -8.99 15.63 -13.82
C ALA A 202 -8.11 16.43 -14.77
N GLU A 203 -8.23 16.16 -16.08
CA GLU A 203 -7.67 17.02 -17.13
C GLU A 203 -8.45 18.34 -17.23
N MET A 204 -7.77 19.42 -17.54
CA MET A 204 -8.39 20.74 -17.75
C MET A 204 -8.44 21.06 -19.24
N ASP A 205 -9.56 21.62 -19.71
CA ASP A 205 -9.67 22.18 -21.05
C ASP A 205 -9.48 23.71 -21.07
N SER A 206 -9.53 24.35 -19.91
CA SER A 206 -9.18 25.76 -19.70
C SER A 206 -8.69 25.96 -18.25
N PRO A 207 -8.07 27.10 -17.91
CA PRO A 207 -7.69 27.39 -16.53
C PRO A 207 -8.84 27.42 -15.50
N THR A 208 -10.10 27.40 -15.97
CA THR A 208 -11.32 27.52 -15.16
C THR A 208 -12.24 26.32 -15.25
N SER A 209 -11.90 25.31 -16.05
CA SER A 209 -12.77 24.14 -16.27
C SER A 209 -12.00 22.84 -16.43
N ILE A 210 -12.62 21.76 -15.95
CA ILE A 210 -12.11 20.38 -16.06
C ILE A 210 -12.84 19.62 -17.16
N THR A 211 -12.19 18.58 -17.69
CA THR A 211 -12.72 17.69 -18.72
C THR A 211 -12.31 16.24 -18.45
N GLY A 212 -12.94 15.28 -19.14
CA GLY A 212 -12.62 13.88 -19.04
C GLY A 212 -13.06 13.22 -17.70
N PRO A 213 -12.49 12.09 -17.36
CA PRO A 213 -12.80 11.38 -16.12
C PRO A 213 -12.24 12.14 -14.90
N VAL A 214 -12.98 12.08 -13.80
CA VAL A 214 -12.52 12.51 -12.47
C VAL A 214 -12.18 11.25 -11.68
N ILE A 215 -10.95 11.15 -11.23
CA ILE A 215 -10.48 10.03 -10.43
C ILE A 215 -10.05 10.47 -9.03
N ALA A 216 -10.20 9.61 -8.03
CA ALA A 216 -9.54 9.80 -6.74
C ALA A 216 -8.08 9.32 -6.85
N ILE A 217 -7.12 10.16 -6.46
CA ILE A 217 -5.69 9.81 -6.41
C ILE A 217 -5.25 9.43 -5.01
N THR A 218 -5.98 9.87 -3.98
CA THR A 218 -5.85 9.39 -2.59
C THR A 218 -7.12 9.66 -1.81
N GLU A 219 -7.47 8.71 -0.94
CA GLU A 219 -8.56 8.80 0.03
C GLU A 219 -7.98 8.62 1.44
N PRO A 220 -8.56 9.24 2.49
CA PRO A 220 -8.05 9.13 3.87
C PRO A 220 -8.46 7.78 4.48
N GLU A 221 -7.72 6.73 4.16
CA GLU A 221 -7.98 5.34 4.59
C GLU A 221 -7.05 4.89 5.71
N LEU A 222 -5.82 5.44 5.80
CA LEU A 222 -4.85 5.11 6.83
C LEU A 222 -5.19 5.80 8.16
N ASP A 223 -4.88 5.17 9.27
CA ASP A 223 -5.26 5.66 10.61
C ASP A 223 -4.71 7.06 10.89
N TRP A 224 -3.46 7.33 10.48
CA TRP A 224 -2.85 8.66 10.67
C TRP A 224 -3.56 9.77 9.87
N GLU A 225 -4.27 9.44 8.78
CA GLU A 225 -5.04 10.39 7.98
C GLU A 225 -6.42 10.71 8.57
N GLN A 226 -6.87 9.94 9.57
CA GLN A 226 -8.22 9.98 10.10
C GLN A 226 -8.30 10.56 11.52
N VAL A 227 -7.16 10.98 12.10
CA VAL A 227 -7.11 11.51 13.45
C VAL A 227 -7.88 12.84 13.53
N GLY A 228 -8.99 12.82 14.23
CA GLY A 228 -9.91 13.97 14.38
C GLY A 228 -10.85 14.17 13.20
N TYR A 229 -10.33 14.22 11.98
CA TYR A 229 -11.10 14.34 10.73
C TYR A 229 -10.50 13.43 9.67
N LYS A 230 -11.36 12.88 8.80
CA LYS A 230 -10.96 12.07 7.65
C LYS A 230 -10.70 12.98 6.45
N VAL A 231 -9.48 13.45 6.32
CA VAL A 231 -9.10 14.51 5.39
C VAL A 231 -7.88 14.13 4.60
N ASN A 232 -7.93 14.29 3.28
CA ASN A 232 -6.81 14.55 2.42
C ASN A 232 -7.06 15.86 1.69
N GLU A 233 -6.16 16.84 1.83
CA GLU A 233 -6.30 18.22 1.31
C GLU A 233 -4.93 18.85 1.02
N GLY A 234 -4.87 20.10 0.54
CA GLY A 234 -3.64 20.88 0.39
C GLY A 234 -2.63 20.20 -0.53
N ALA A 235 -3.04 19.77 -1.73
CA ALA A 235 -2.19 19.08 -2.69
C ALA A 235 -1.11 20.02 -3.25
N ALA A 236 0.15 19.56 -3.33
CA ALA A 236 1.23 20.26 -4.02
C ALA A 236 2.02 19.32 -4.92
N VAL A 237 2.33 19.78 -6.13
CA VAL A 237 2.93 18.95 -7.19
C VAL A 237 4.40 19.26 -7.38
N LEU A 238 5.23 18.22 -7.41
CA LEU A 238 6.65 18.30 -7.72
C LEU A 238 7.01 17.29 -8.81
N LYS A 239 7.63 17.75 -9.90
CA LYS A 239 8.02 16.89 -11.03
C LYS A 239 9.53 16.80 -11.10
N ARG A 240 10.08 15.62 -10.83
CA ARG A 240 11.52 15.33 -10.85
C ARG A 240 11.76 13.84 -11.12
N ASN A 241 12.92 13.54 -11.62
CA ASN A 241 13.47 12.18 -11.69
C ASN A 241 12.56 11.16 -12.38
N GLY A 242 11.84 11.59 -13.44
CA GLY A 242 10.92 10.71 -14.18
C GLY A 242 9.60 10.40 -13.45
N ARG A 243 9.24 11.22 -12.45
CA ARG A 243 8.01 11.04 -11.66
C ARG A 243 7.28 12.35 -11.40
N ILE A 244 6.00 12.19 -11.14
CA ILE A 244 5.12 13.22 -10.63
C ILE A 244 4.80 12.86 -9.19
N PHE A 245 5.29 13.67 -8.25
CA PHE A 245 5.03 13.57 -6.83
C PHE A 245 3.93 14.55 -6.45
N VAL A 246 2.98 14.11 -5.63
CA VAL A 246 1.94 14.95 -5.04
C VAL A 246 2.00 14.76 -3.54
N THR A 247 2.42 15.80 -2.82
CA THR A 247 2.23 15.85 -1.38
C THR A 247 0.83 16.32 -1.06
N TYR A 248 0.30 15.86 0.06
CA TYR A 248 -1.00 16.27 0.57
C TYR A 248 -0.97 16.32 2.09
N SER A 249 -1.93 16.98 2.69
CA SER A 249 -2.06 17.06 4.13
C SER A 249 -3.25 16.27 4.63
N ALA A 250 -3.13 15.68 5.80
CA ALA A 250 -4.15 14.80 6.35
C ALA A 250 -4.33 14.99 7.87
N ALA A 251 -5.43 14.45 8.38
CA ALA A 251 -5.90 14.54 9.76
C ALA A 251 -6.43 15.93 10.16
N ALA A 252 -6.67 16.15 11.46
CA ALA A 252 -7.10 17.44 11.98
C ALA A 252 -5.98 18.47 11.87
N THR A 253 -6.32 19.75 11.63
CA THR A 253 -5.38 20.87 11.54
C THR A 253 -4.82 21.28 12.92
N ASP A 254 -4.49 20.30 13.75
CA ASP A 254 -3.81 20.46 15.05
C ASP A 254 -2.41 19.86 15.00
N HIS A 255 -1.88 19.33 16.09
CA HIS A 255 -0.57 18.68 16.12
C HIS A 255 -0.51 17.33 15.39
N ASN A 256 -1.66 16.76 14.99
CA ASN A 256 -1.74 15.52 14.21
C ASN A 256 -1.67 15.78 12.69
N TYR A 257 -1.79 17.04 12.25
CA TYR A 257 -1.70 17.40 10.83
C TYR A 257 -0.33 16.97 10.30
N ALA A 258 -0.31 16.27 9.16
CA ALA A 258 0.87 15.66 8.61
C ALA A 258 0.81 15.63 7.08
N VAL A 259 1.98 15.54 6.45
CA VAL A 259 2.13 15.50 4.99
C VAL A 259 2.27 14.04 4.54
N GLY A 260 1.42 13.61 3.65
CA GLY A 260 1.51 12.35 2.90
C GLY A 260 2.11 12.55 1.51
N LEU A 261 2.36 11.45 0.82
CA LEU A 261 2.93 11.43 -0.52
C LEU A 261 2.21 10.40 -1.39
N VAL A 262 1.76 10.83 -2.57
CA VAL A 262 1.42 9.93 -3.67
C VAL A 262 2.27 10.27 -4.88
N TRP A 263 2.49 9.29 -5.76
CA TRP A 263 3.29 9.52 -6.97
C TRP A 263 2.85 8.63 -8.12
N ALA A 264 3.16 9.10 -9.33
CA ALA A 264 3.03 8.33 -10.56
C ALA A 264 4.29 8.49 -11.40
N ASP A 265 4.61 7.51 -12.24
CA ASP A 265 5.68 7.62 -13.22
C ASP A 265 5.27 8.65 -14.30
N ASP A 266 6.22 9.39 -14.88
CA ASP A 266 5.93 10.52 -15.75
C ASP A 266 5.43 10.12 -17.16
N ASP A 267 5.56 8.85 -17.52
CA ASP A 267 5.00 8.27 -18.75
C ASP A 267 3.64 7.57 -18.53
N ALA A 268 3.16 7.50 -17.28
CA ALA A 268 1.89 6.87 -16.93
C ALA A 268 0.67 7.71 -17.35
N ASP A 269 -0.48 7.05 -17.53
CA ASP A 269 -1.77 7.72 -17.67
C ASP A 269 -2.24 8.23 -16.31
N LEU A 270 -2.13 9.54 -16.08
CA LEU A 270 -2.50 10.17 -14.82
C LEU A 270 -3.99 10.12 -14.51
N THR A 271 -4.84 9.80 -15.49
CA THR A 271 -6.29 9.61 -15.30
C THR A 271 -6.67 8.17 -14.94
N ASN A 272 -5.69 7.27 -14.86
CA ASN A 272 -5.87 5.92 -14.36
C ASN A 272 -5.50 5.85 -12.87
N PRO A 273 -6.43 5.48 -11.96
CA PRO A 273 -6.14 5.33 -10.53
C PRO A 273 -4.95 4.39 -10.22
N ALA A 274 -4.78 3.32 -11.02
CA ALA A 274 -3.68 2.36 -10.86
C ALA A 274 -2.28 2.95 -11.08
N SER A 275 -2.18 4.12 -11.74
CA SER A 275 -0.92 4.82 -11.92
C SER A 275 -0.39 5.45 -10.64
N TRP A 276 -1.26 5.65 -9.64
CA TRP A 276 -0.95 6.35 -8.41
C TRP A 276 -0.60 5.36 -7.29
N LYS A 277 0.61 5.50 -6.77
CA LYS A 277 1.15 4.78 -5.61
C LYS A 277 1.12 5.71 -4.41
N LYS A 278 0.90 5.17 -3.21
CA LYS A 278 0.76 5.95 -1.97
C LYS A 278 1.76 5.47 -0.92
N SER A 279 2.44 6.42 -0.27
CA SER A 279 3.25 6.11 0.92
C SER A 279 2.33 5.66 2.07
N PRO A 280 2.64 4.53 2.72
CA PRO A 280 1.84 4.06 3.85
C PRO A 280 1.98 4.95 5.09
N GLU A 281 3.11 5.65 5.22
CA GLU A 281 3.45 6.51 6.34
C GLU A 281 3.54 7.98 5.92
N PRO A 282 3.29 8.94 6.84
CA PRO A 282 3.49 10.35 6.53
C PRO A 282 4.97 10.66 6.30
N VAL A 283 5.26 11.44 5.27
CA VAL A 283 6.63 11.82 4.90
C VAL A 283 7.16 13.03 5.67
N PHE A 284 6.24 13.80 6.30
CA PHE A 284 6.61 14.95 7.13
C PHE A 284 5.51 15.25 8.15
N HIS A 285 5.86 15.21 9.45
CA HIS A 285 4.89 15.26 10.54
C HIS A 285 5.45 16.00 11.78
N THR A 286 4.68 16.07 12.85
CA THR A 286 5.09 16.66 14.14
C THR A 286 6.45 16.13 14.59
N ASN A 287 7.33 17.06 15.00
CA ASN A 287 8.59 16.74 15.66
C ASN A 287 8.72 17.62 16.91
N GLU A 288 8.46 17.04 18.08
CA GLU A 288 8.46 17.73 19.37
C GLU A 288 9.84 18.29 19.72
N SER A 289 10.93 17.62 19.33
CA SER A 289 12.30 18.07 19.61
C SER A 289 12.70 19.32 18.82
N LEU A 290 12.03 19.58 17.72
CA LEU A 290 12.21 20.76 16.86
C LEU A 290 11.11 21.81 17.07
N GLU A 291 10.21 21.64 18.05
CA GLU A 291 9.05 22.49 18.28
C GLU A 291 8.24 22.73 16.98
N ARG A 292 8.07 21.67 16.19
CA ARG A 292 7.32 21.66 14.94
C ARG A 292 6.08 20.80 15.12
N PHE A 293 4.91 21.45 15.18
CA PHE A 293 3.64 20.78 15.47
C PHE A 293 2.64 20.98 14.33
N GLY A 294 2.10 19.89 13.80
CA GLY A 294 1.13 19.89 12.72
C GLY A 294 1.64 20.57 11.46
N PRO A 295 2.81 20.16 10.90
CA PRO A 295 3.27 20.69 9.63
C PRO A 295 2.39 20.21 8.50
N GLY A 296 2.05 21.10 7.56
CA GLY A 296 1.25 20.70 6.40
C GLY A 296 0.92 21.87 5.48
N HIS A 297 -0.05 21.62 4.59
CA HIS A 297 -0.51 22.48 3.53
C HIS A 297 0.67 23.15 2.82
N ASN A 298 1.56 22.30 2.30
CA ASN A 298 2.80 22.77 1.70
C ASN A 298 2.63 23.14 0.23
N SER A 299 3.53 23.96 -0.26
CA SER A 299 3.80 24.19 -1.67
C SER A 299 5.30 23.97 -1.96
N PHE A 300 5.67 24.02 -3.23
CA PHE A 300 7.06 23.91 -3.66
C PHE A 300 7.47 25.17 -4.43
N THR A 301 8.72 25.57 -4.25
CA THR A 301 9.36 26.62 -5.01
C THR A 301 10.84 26.29 -5.22
N VAL A 302 11.59 27.19 -5.85
CA VAL A 302 13.04 27.02 -6.10
C VAL A 302 13.78 28.16 -5.40
N ALA A 303 14.92 27.85 -4.81
CA ALA A 303 15.79 28.80 -4.12
C ALA A 303 16.34 29.90 -5.06
N GLU A 304 17.05 30.88 -4.50
CA GLU A 304 17.65 31.98 -5.22
C GLU A 304 18.66 31.54 -6.30
N ASP A 305 19.30 30.37 -6.13
CA ASP A 305 20.17 29.75 -7.13
C ASP A 305 19.46 29.31 -8.40
N GLY A 306 18.13 29.17 -8.37
CA GLY A 306 17.30 28.72 -9.49
C GLY A 306 17.29 27.21 -9.71
N GLU A 307 17.90 26.43 -8.85
CA GLU A 307 18.09 24.98 -8.99
C GLU A 307 17.60 24.18 -7.78
N THR A 308 17.84 24.66 -6.56
CA THR A 308 17.51 23.93 -5.31
C THR A 308 16.02 23.96 -5.03
N ASP A 309 15.43 22.79 -4.90
CA ASP A 309 14.02 22.65 -4.56
C ASP A 309 13.76 22.97 -3.08
N LEU A 310 12.71 23.72 -2.83
CA LEU A 310 12.29 24.14 -1.50
C LEU A 310 10.86 23.72 -1.22
N MET A 311 10.61 23.23 -0.03
CA MET A 311 9.28 23.05 0.54
C MET A 311 8.91 24.27 1.36
N VAL A 312 7.75 24.88 1.08
CA VAL A 312 7.13 25.94 1.86
C VAL A 312 5.91 25.33 2.56
N TYR A 313 5.80 25.50 3.87
CA TYR A 313 4.75 24.83 4.64
C TYR A 313 4.38 25.65 5.86
N HIS A 314 3.19 25.47 6.42
CA HIS A 314 2.90 26.05 7.71
C HIS A 314 3.04 25.03 8.85
N THR A 315 3.35 25.53 10.04
CA THR A 315 3.40 24.73 11.27
C THR A 315 3.27 25.62 12.48
N ARG A 316 3.02 25.01 13.65
CA ARG A 316 2.98 25.69 14.96
C ARG A 316 4.24 25.38 15.77
N SER A 317 4.57 26.30 16.69
CA SER A 317 5.64 26.12 17.67
C SER A 317 5.17 25.54 19.02
N TYR A 318 3.89 25.18 19.14
CA TYR A 318 3.30 24.57 20.35
C TYR A 318 2.25 23.53 20.01
N LYS A 319 2.11 22.53 20.89
CA LYS A 319 1.18 21.41 20.78
C LYS A 319 -0.24 21.76 21.21
N GLU A 320 -0.36 22.44 22.36
CA GLU A 320 -1.65 22.72 23.00
C GLU A 320 -2.30 23.96 22.41
N LEU A 321 -3.37 23.76 21.63
CA LEU A 321 -4.12 24.84 21.00
C LEU A 321 -4.99 25.59 22.02
N LYS A 322 -5.15 26.89 21.80
CA LYS A 322 -6.07 27.75 22.56
C LYS A 322 -7.20 28.21 21.65
N GLY A 323 -8.24 27.40 21.53
CA GLY A 323 -9.40 27.71 20.71
C GLY A 323 -9.55 26.85 19.48
N ASN A 324 -10.07 27.43 18.38
CA ASN A 324 -10.27 26.71 17.12
C ASN A 324 -8.97 26.62 16.35
N PRO A 325 -8.51 25.42 15.92
CA PRO A 325 -7.29 25.24 15.16
C PRO A 325 -7.23 26.03 13.85
N LEU A 326 -8.36 26.29 13.20
CA LEU A 326 -8.41 27.06 11.95
C LEU A 326 -8.10 28.55 12.15
N THR A 327 -8.42 29.11 13.32
CA THR A 327 -8.17 30.52 13.65
C THR A 327 -6.99 30.73 14.59
N ASP A 328 -6.20 29.68 14.83
CA ASP A 328 -4.99 29.78 15.62
C ASP A 328 -3.92 30.60 14.89
N PRO A 329 -3.43 31.70 15.48
CA PRO A 329 -2.53 32.62 14.78
C PRO A 329 -1.11 32.08 14.57
N ASN A 330 -0.76 30.97 15.18
CA ASN A 330 0.61 30.42 15.11
C ASN A 330 0.82 29.43 13.94
N ARG A 331 -0.06 29.43 12.93
CA ARG A 331 0.24 28.76 11.66
C ARG A 331 1.15 29.65 10.82
N HIS A 332 2.44 29.58 11.10
CA HIS A 332 3.46 30.38 10.43
C HIS A 332 4.01 29.68 9.21
N ALA A 333 4.20 30.40 8.11
CA ALA A 333 4.90 29.88 6.94
C ALA A 333 6.40 29.71 7.23
N ARG A 334 6.95 28.58 6.85
CA ARG A 334 8.37 28.26 6.92
C ARG A 334 8.83 27.71 5.58
N VAL A 335 10.14 27.79 5.34
CA VAL A 335 10.79 27.25 4.15
C VAL A 335 11.94 26.36 4.55
N ARG A 336 12.15 25.31 3.77
CA ARG A 336 13.28 24.39 3.94
C ARG A 336 13.74 23.79 2.62
N VAL A 337 15.01 23.47 2.53
CA VAL A 337 15.56 22.69 1.43
C VAL A 337 15.03 21.26 1.53
N ILE A 338 14.66 20.69 0.40
CA ILE A 338 14.43 19.25 0.25
C ILE A 338 15.57 18.64 -0.57
N GLY A 339 15.91 17.39 -0.26
CA GLY A 339 16.89 16.61 -0.99
C GLY A 339 16.26 15.60 -1.94
N TRP A 340 17.12 14.78 -2.53
CA TRP A 340 16.74 13.70 -3.41
C TRP A 340 17.53 12.46 -3.05
N GLY A 341 16.82 11.36 -2.74
CA GLY A 341 17.42 10.07 -2.48
C GLY A 341 18.06 9.46 -3.74
N GLU A 342 18.88 8.44 -3.57
CA GLU A 342 19.46 7.69 -4.69
C GLU A 342 18.39 7.01 -5.55
N ASP A 343 17.23 6.68 -4.96
CA ASP A 343 16.02 6.19 -5.61
C ASP A 343 15.23 7.26 -6.40
N GLY A 344 15.67 8.51 -6.33
CA GLY A 344 15.04 9.66 -6.99
C GLY A 344 13.80 10.21 -6.29
N PHE A 345 13.53 9.81 -5.03
CA PHE A 345 12.43 10.34 -4.24
C PHE A 345 12.82 11.60 -3.46
N PRO A 346 11.85 12.48 -3.13
CA PRO A 346 12.11 13.67 -2.32
C PRO A 346 12.40 13.28 -0.87
N GLU A 347 13.45 13.89 -0.30
CA GLU A 347 13.81 13.78 1.10
C GLU A 347 13.40 15.04 1.84
N PHE A 348 12.38 14.90 2.72
CA PHE A 348 11.87 16.03 3.50
C PHE A 348 12.63 16.29 4.79
N TYR A 349 13.63 15.44 5.12
CA TYR A 349 14.50 15.58 6.29
C TYR A 349 13.73 15.80 7.60
N GLN A 350 12.82 14.85 7.93
CA GLN A 350 11.92 14.90 9.07
C GLN A 350 12.59 15.29 10.40
N ASN A 351 13.82 14.85 10.63
CA ASN A 351 14.55 15.04 11.89
C ASN A 351 15.56 16.21 11.86
N ARG A 352 15.55 17.02 10.81
CA ARG A 352 16.45 18.18 10.67
C ARG A 352 15.69 19.50 10.86
N PRO A 353 16.32 20.57 11.39
CA PRO A 353 15.73 21.93 11.44
C PRO A 353 15.60 22.52 10.04
N ASP A 354 14.87 23.63 9.90
CA ASP A 354 14.57 24.23 8.59
C ASP A 354 15.83 24.69 7.84
N ASN A 355 16.81 25.25 8.55
CA ASN A 355 18.09 25.70 7.98
C ASN A 355 19.18 24.60 8.00
N HIS A 356 18.81 23.32 7.94
CA HIS A 356 19.77 22.19 7.98
C HIS A 356 20.79 22.23 6.84
N HIS A 357 20.48 22.88 5.71
CA HIS A 357 21.35 23.01 4.56
C HIS A 357 22.63 23.81 4.84
N LEU A 358 22.66 24.63 5.90
CA LEU A 358 23.85 25.38 6.30
C LEU A 358 24.93 24.50 6.96
N ASN A 359 24.54 23.36 7.55
CA ASN A 359 25.45 22.44 8.24
C ASN A 359 24.98 20.98 8.05
N PRO A 360 24.91 20.49 6.82
CA PRO A 360 24.32 19.17 6.52
C PRO A 360 25.05 18.02 7.22
N GLU A 361 26.38 18.16 7.44
CA GLU A 361 27.21 17.14 8.09
C GLU A 361 26.93 16.97 9.60
N GLN A 362 26.13 17.84 10.21
CA GLN A 362 25.77 17.73 11.64
C GLN A 362 24.59 16.77 11.88
N TYR A 363 23.92 16.36 10.82
CA TYR A 363 22.72 15.52 10.90
C TYR A 363 23.02 14.18 10.24
N GLU A 364 23.07 13.13 11.04
CA GLU A 364 23.05 11.76 10.50
C GLU A 364 21.70 11.53 9.83
N ASP A 365 21.74 11.17 8.57
CA ASP A 365 20.55 10.68 7.90
C ASP A 365 20.27 9.26 8.37
N ALA A 366 19.17 9.08 9.06
CA ALA A 366 18.48 7.82 8.95
C ALA A 366 17.83 7.79 7.55
N ASN A 367 18.67 7.71 6.52
CA ASN A 367 18.19 7.28 5.23
C ASN A 367 17.79 5.83 5.46
N ALA A 368 16.50 5.54 5.37
CA ALA A 368 16.11 4.20 5.00
C ALA A 368 16.88 3.94 3.69
N ASP A 369 17.89 3.08 3.75
CA ASP A 369 18.51 2.56 2.54
C ASP A 369 17.35 2.11 1.67
N ALA A 370 17.20 2.72 0.50
CA ALA A 370 16.19 2.26 -0.43
C ALA A 370 16.56 0.82 -0.74
N SER A 371 15.65 -0.10 -0.48
CA SER A 371 15.83 -1.50 -0.84
C SER A 371 16.12 -1.59 -2.35
N GLU A 372 16.87 -2.59 -2.79
CA GLU A 372 17.10 -2.85 -4.21
C GLU A 372 15.78 -3.06 -4.99
N TYR A 373 14.68 -3.36 -4.28
CA TYR A 373 13.34 -3.54 -4.84
C TYR A 373 12.48 -2.25 -4.83
N GLY A 374 13.00 -1.12 -4.29
CA GLY A 374 12.32 0.17 -4.26
C GLY A 374 11.67 0.49 -2.92
N ARG A 375 10.70 1.40 -2.92
CA ARG A 375 9.98 1.83 -1.72
C ARG A 375 8.67 1.06 -1.55
N ALA A 376 8.30 0.82 -0.28
CA ALA A 376 6.99 0.30 0.06
C ALA A 376 5.87 1.24 -0.42
N TYR A 377 4.80 0.67 -0.96
CA TYR A 377 3.62 1.43 -1.38
C TYR A 377 2.34 0.59 -1.33
N ILE A 378 1.22 1.30 -1.31
CA ILE A 378 -0.11 0.76 -1.54
C ILE A 378 -0.74 1.45 -2.75
N SER A 379 -1.55 0.72 -3.50
CA SER A 379 -2.40 1.29 -4.56
C SER A 379 -3.67 0.48 -4.74
N LYS A 380 -4.69 1.08 -5.36
CA LYS A 380 -5.92 0.39 -5.72
C LYS A 380 -6.40 0.81 -7.10
N GLU A 381 -7.08 -0.11 -7.78
CA GLU A 381 -7.64 0.13 -9.10
C GLU A 381 -8.99 -0.55 -9.28
N SER A 382 -9.78 -0.07 -10.22
CA SER A 382 -10.96 -0.81 -10.69
C SER A 382 -10.50 -2.06 -11.45
N PHE A 383 -10.94 -3.23 -10.99
CA PHE A 383 -10.65 -4.50 -11.66
C PHE A 383 -11.79 -4.95 -12.57
N GLY A 384 -12.87 -4.16 -12.65
CA GLY A 384 -14.04 -4.38 -13.48
C GLY A 384 -15.36 -4.31 -12.68
N GLU A 385 -16.46 -4.57 -13.37
CA GLU A 385 -17.80 -4.57 -12.78
C GLU A 385 -18.43 -5.96 -12.82
N LEU A 386 -19.11 -6.32 -11.73
CA LEU A 386 -19.98 -7.51 -11.70
C LEU A 386 -21.18 -7.34 -12.63
N PRO A 387 -21.86 -8.43 -13.04
CA PRO A 387 -23.04 -8.34 -13.91
C PRO A 387 -24.19 -7.50 -13.36
N ASP A 388 -24.21 -7.20 -12.07
CA ASP A 388 -25.20 -6.35 -11.41
C ASP A 388 -24.76 -4.88 -11.30
N GLY A 389 -23.60 -4.52 -11.85
CA GLY A 389 -23.04 -3.16 -11.90
C GLY A 389 -22.24 -2.74 -10.65
N ARG A 390 -22.00 -3.66 -9.71
CA ARG A 390 -21.11 -3.38 -8.57
C ARG A 390 -19.66 -3.48 -9.00
N GLU A 391 -18.86 -2.49 -8.63
CA GLU A 391 -17.44 -2.41 -8.94
C GLU A 391 -16.64 -3.41 -8.10
N VAL A 392 -15.67 -4.08 -8.73
CA VAL A 392 -14.63 -4.86 -8.07
C VAL A 392 -13.35 -4.06 -8.05
N THR A 393 -12.78 -3.90 -6.86
CA THR A 393 -11.52 -3.19 -6.64
C THR A 393 -10.39 -4.19 -6.41
N ARG A 394 -9.25 -3.99 -7.08
CA ARG A 394 -8.00 -4.70 -6.82
C ARG A 394 -7.07 -3.81 -6.00
N PHE A 395 -6.52 -4.34 -4.93
CA PHE A 395 -5.58 -3.71 -4.02
C PHE A 395 -4.19 -4.26 -4.26
N THR A 396 -3.20 -3.40 -4.25
CA THR A 396 -1.77 -3.77 -4.32
C THR A 396 -1.08 -3.36 -3.03
N LEU A 397 -0.36 -4.30 -2.45
CA LEU A 397 0.57 -4.10 -1.34
C LEU A 397 1.97 -4.44 -1.85
N ASN A 398 2.93 -3.52 -1.74
CA ASN A 398 4.33 -3.76 -2.07
C ASN A 398 5.18 -3.31 -0.88
N ASN A 399 5.92 -4.24 -0.27
CA ASN A 399 6.68 -3.96 0.94
C ASN A 399 8.03 -3.26 0.67
N GLY A 400 8.44 -3.11 -0.58
CA GLY A 400 9.76 -2.57 -0.91
C GLY A 400 10.91 -3.55 -0.67
N GLU A 401 10.66 -4.72 -0.10
CA GLU A 401 11.65 -5.75 0.24
C GLU A 401 11.55 -6.99 -0.69
N GLY A 402 10.93 -6.78 -1.87
CA GLY A 402 10.86 -7.79 -2.93
C GLY A 402 9.55 -8.56 -2.99
N MET A 403 8.57 -8.28 -2.14
CA MET A 403 7.25 -8.92 -2.22
C MET A 403 6.16 -7.93 -2.61
N GLU A 404 5.39 -8.29 -3.63
CA GLU A 404 4.17 -7.60 -4.03
C GLU A 404 2.99 -8.57 -4.02
N VAL A 405 1.88 -8.14 -3.42
CA VAL A 405 0.63 -8.90 -3.40
C VAL A 405 -0.47 -8.06 -4.03
N LYS A 406 -1.20 -8.65 -4.99
CA LYS A 406 -2.44 -8.07 -5.51
C LYS A 406 -3.61 -8.95 -5.13
N LEU A 407 -4.61 -8.33 -4.54
CA LEU A 407 -5.84 -9.02 -4.14
C LEU A 407 -7.06 -8.18 -4.49
N MET A 408 -8.19 -8.84 -4.78
CA MET A 408 -9.43 -8.14 -5.09
C MET A 408 -10.50 -8.40 -4.04
N ASN A 409 -11.43 -7.45 -3.90
CA ASN A 409 -12.54 -7.58 -2.95
C ASN A 409 -13.67 -8.52 -3.41
N TYR A 410 -13.63 -9.06 -4.63
CA TYR A 410 -14.46 -10.18 -5.02
C TYR A 410 -13.79 -11.48 -4.59
N GLY A 411 -14.43 -12.22 -3.69
CA GLY A 411 -13.90 -13.46 -3.12
C GLY A 411 -12.66 -13.30 -2.23
N GLY A 412 -12.20 -12.08 -1.94
CA GLY A 412 -10.92 -11.83 -1.27
C GLY A 412 -9.74 -12.48 -1.99
N ILE A 413 -9.82 -12.59 -3.32
CA ILE A 413 -8.94 -13.40 -4.16
C ILE A 413 -7.55 -12.74 -4.28
N ILE A 414 -6.50 -13.47 -3.92
CA ILE A 414 -5.12 -13.14 -4.28
C ILE A 414 -4.93 -13.45 -5.77
N THR A 415 -4.78 -12.40 -6.59
CA THR A 415 -4.62 -12.53 -8.04
C THR A 415 -3.15 -12.68 -8.45
N HIS A 416 -2.24 -12.02 -7.72
CA HIS A 416 -0.78 -12.06 -7.95
C HIS A 416 -0.05 -12.05 -6.63
N LEU A 417 1.10 -12.71 -6.61
CA LEU A 417 2.04 -12.68 -5.52
C LEU A 417 3.44 -12.85 -6.12
N THR A 418 4.23 -11.77 -6.16
CA THR A 418 5.59 -11.81 -6.68
C THR A 418 6.59 -11.88 -5.55
N VAL A 419 7.63 -12.68 -5.74
CA VAL A 419 8.73 -12.83 -4.78
C VAL A 419 10.05 -13.05 -5.51
N PRO A 420 11.21 -12.64 -4.93
CA PRO A 420 12.50 -12.81 -5.54
C PRO A 420 12.95 -14.29 -5.54
N ASP A 421 13.74 -14.65 -6.52
CA ASP A 421 14.51 -15.88 -6.54
C ASP A 421 15.91 -15.69 -5.91
N GLN A 422 16.75 -16.71 -5.94
CA GLN A 422 18.14 -16.67 -5.43
C GLN A 422 19.05 -15.65 -6.14
N ASN A 423 18.63 -15.06 -7.26
CA ASN A 423 19.35 -14.03 -8.01
C ASN A 423 18.71 -12.64 -7.85
N GLY A 424 17.61 -12.52 -7.07
CA GLY A 424 16.82 -11.29 -6.92
C GLY A 424 15.79 -11.07 -8.03
N GLU A 425 15.59 -12.02 -8.96
CA GLU A 425 14.61 -11.91 -10.02
C GLU A 425 13.18 -12.17 -9.49
N LEU A 426 12.28 -11.19 -9.68
CA LEU A 426 10.89 -11.26 -9.24
C LEU A 426 10.03 -12.06 -10.22
N ASP A 427 9.16 -12.92 -9.71
CA ASP A 427 8.19 -13.66 -10.52
C ASP A 427 6.90 -13.94 -9.75
N ASN A 428 5.77 -14.06 -10.47
CA ASN A 428 4.47 -14.40 -9.89
C ASN A 428 4.39 -15.90 -9.59
N VAL A 429 4.35 -16.25 -8.31
CA VAL A 429 4.36 -17.63 -7.82
C VAL A 429 2.97 -18.20 -7.53
N VAL A 430 1.89 -17.51 -7.95
CA VAL A 430 0.51 -18.00 -7.79
C VAL A 430 -0.19 -18.14 -9.11
N LEU A 431 -1.21 -19.01 -9.16
CA LEU A 431 -2.10 -19.14 -10.30
C LEU A 431 -3.29 -18.17 -10.11
N GLY A 432 -3.59 -17.41 -11.14
CA GLY A 432 -4.67 -16.44 -11.17
C GLY A 432 -4.93 -15.96 -12.59
N PHE A 433 -5.88 -15.04 -12.77
CA PHE A 433 -6.22 -14.45 -14.06
C PHE A 433 -5.98 -12.95 -14.07
N GLU A 434 -5.74 -12.39 -15.27
CA GLU A 434 -5.48 -10.97 -15.47
C GLU A 434 -6.76 -10.11 -15.47
N THR A 435 -7.94 -10.69 -15.67
CA THR A 435 -9.19 -9.95 -15.75
C THR A 435 -10.28 -10.53 -14.85
N LEU A 436 -11.16 -9.67 -14.35
CA LEU A 436 -12.35 -10.09 -13.60
C LEU A 436 -13.23 -11.04 -14.42
N ASN A 437 -13.38 -10.78 -15.71
CA ASN A 437 -14.21 -11.59 -16.60
C ASN A 437 -13.75 -13.04 -16.65
N ASP A 438 -12.44 -13.29 -16.63
CA ASP A 438 -11.89 -14.64 -16.61
C ASP A 438 -12.25 -15.38 -15.30
N TYR A 439 -12.24 -14.69 -14.15
CA TYR A 439 -12.72 -15.27 -12.89
C TYR A 439 -14.21 -15.60 -12.92
N LEU A 440 -15.02 -14.76 -13.57
CA LEU A 440 -16.46 -14.96 -13.64
C LEU A 440 -16.88 -16.04 -14.67
N GLU A 441 -16.21 -16.12 -15.83
CA GLU A 441 -16.57 -17.00 -16.94
C GLU A 441 -15.88 -18.37 -16.90
N GLN A 442 -14.59 -18.41 -16.51
CA GLN A 442 -13.84 -19.67 -16.47
C GLN A 442 -14.13 -20.48 -15.22
N ASN A 443 -14.80 -19.89 -14.21
CA ASN A 443 -15.13 -20.51 -12.94
C ASN A 443 -13.96 -21.36 -12.40
N PRO A 444 -12.84 -20.73 -12.07
CA PRO A 444 -11.61 -21.42 -11.68
C PRO A 444 -11.84 -22.26 -10.42
N PRO A 445 -11.01 -23.28 -10.18
CA PRO A 445 -11.09 -24.12 -9.00
C PRO A 445 -10.62 -23.37 -7.75
N TYR A 446 -11.31 -22.25 -7.40
CA TYR A 446 -11.07 -21.39 -6.23
C TYR A 446 -9.70 -20.68 -6.19
N PHE A 447 -9.09 -20.39 -7.33
CA PHE A 447 -7.77 -19.72 -7.38
C PHE A 447 -7.69 -18.49 -6.47
N GLY A 448 -6.80 -18.56 -5.46
CA GLY A 448 -6.48 -17.47 -4.55
C GLY A 448 -7.63 -17.00 -3.63
N ALA A 449 -8.76 -17.73 -3.56
CA ALA A 449 -9.97 -17.27 -2.91
C ALA A 449 -10.00 -17.50 -1.40
N LEU A 450 -10.71 -16.62 -0.69
CA LEU A 450 -11.18 -16.89 0.67
C LEU A 450 -12.31 -17.91 0.64
N ILE A 451 -12.19 -18.95 1.43
CA ILE A 451 -13.13 -20.06 1.51
C ILE A 451 -13.94 -19.97 2.80
N GLY A 452 -15.24 -20.04 2.67
CA GLY A 452 -16.21 -20.00 3.75
C GLY A 452 -17.67 -20.07 3.22
N ARG A 453 -18.65 -20.28 4.10
CA ARG A 453 -18.60 -20.32 5.57
C ARG A 453 -17.82 -21.55 6.10
N TYR A 454 -17.76 -22.64 5.30
CA TYR A 454 -17.11 -23.89 5.70
C TYR A 454 -16.19 -24.40 4.58
N GLY A 455 -14.89 -24.40 4.84
CA GLY A 455 -13.85 -24.92 3.95
C GLY A 455 -13.88 -26.44 3.88
N ASN A 456 -13.53 -26.99 2.70
CA ASN A 456 -13.61 -28.38 2.37
C ASN A 456 -15.06 -28.94 2.41
N ARG A 457 -15.28 -30.21 2.70
CA ARG A 457 -16.55 -30.93 2.50
C ARG A 457 -17.36 -31.14 3.76
N ILE A 458 -18.69 -31.11 3.60
CA ILE A 458 -19.67 -31.64 4.55
C ILE A 458 -20.49 -32.72 3.83
N ALA A 459 -20.45 -33.95 4.38
CA ALA A 459 -21.08 -35.13 3.79
C ALA A 459 -22.57 -34.96 3.57
N ASN A 460 -23.06 -35.31 2.37
CA ASN A 460 -24.47 -35.24 1.96
C ASN A 460 -25.09 -33.82 2.13
N GLY A 461 -24.29 -32.76 2.25
CA GLY A 461 -24.76 -31.40 2.48
C GLY A 461 -25.63 -31.27 3.73
N ARG A 462 -25.35 -31.99 4.83
CA ARG A 462 -26.18 -31.97 6.03
C ARG A 462 -25.41 -32.35 7.28
N PHE A 463 -25.89 -31.85 8.42
CA PHE A 463 -25.39 -32.20 9.77
C PHE A 463 -26.49 -31.96 10.80
N ASP A 464 -26.38 -32.57 11.97
CA ASP A 464 -27.31 -32.34 13.08
C ASP A 464 -26.71 -31.26 14.03
N LEU A 465 -27.52 -30.24 14.33
CA LEU A 465 -27.15 -29.15 15.24
C LEU A 465 -28.32 -28.87 16.20
N ASN A 466 -28.06 -28.92 17.51
CA ASN A 466 -29.06 -28.66 18.56
C ASN A 466 -30.38 -29.45 18.42
N GLY A 467 -30.30 -30.66 17.86
CA GLY A 467 -31.45 -31.56 17.66
C GLY A 467 -32.26 -31.31 16.40
N GLU A 468 -31.80 -30.44 15.54
CA GLU A 468 -32.35 -30.20 14.19
C GLU A 468 -31.36 -30.66 13.12
N THR A 469 -31.83 -31.25 12.03
CA THR A 469 -31.00 -31.57 10.88
C THR A 469 -30.95 -30.33 9.97
N ILE A 470 -29.79 -29.76 9.82
CA ILE A 470 -29.48 -28.65 8.91
C ILE A 470 -29.15 -29.24 7.55
N THR A 471 -29.71 -28.64 6.49
CA THR A 471 -29.43 -29.02 5.11
C THR A 471 -28.83 -27.85 4.37
N LEU A 472 -27.65 -28.09 3.75
CA LEU A 472 -26.89 -27.14 2.96
C LEU A 472 -27.08 -27.41 1.45
N ASP A 473 -26.75 -26.40 0.65
CA ASP A 473 -26.69 -26.55 -0.79
C ASP A 473 -25.61 -27.58 -1.19
N GLN A 474 -25.93 -28.44 -2.14
CA GLN A 474 -25.02 -29.47 -2.66
C GLN A 474 -24.40 -28.96 -3.97
N ASN A 475 -23.07 -28.83 -4.00
CA ASN A 475 -22.31 -28.32 -5.15
C ASN A 475 -21.14 -29.24 -5.58
N ASP A 476 -20.98 -30.38 -4.90
CA ASP A 476 -19.99 -31.42 -5.22
C ASP A 476 -20.61 -32.81 -5.13
N GLY A 477 -21.38 -33.20 -6.19
CA GLY A 477 -22.20 -34.38 -6.18
C GLY A 477 -23.28 -34.30 -5.11
N ASP A 478 -23.26 -35.26 -4.16
CA ASP A 478 -24.18 -35.26 -3.01
C ASP A 478 -23.64 -34.42 -1.83
N ASN A 479 -22.42 -33.89 -1.90
CA ASN A 479 -21.78 -33.17 -0.82
C ASN A 479 -21.88 -31.66 -0.98
N HIS A 480 -21.67 -30.97 0.13
CA HIS A 480 -21.39 -29.53 0.18
C HIS A 480 -19.90 -29.32 0.19
N LEU A 481 -19.38 -28.36 -0.60
CA LEU A 481 -17.97 -28.05 -0.76
C LEU A 481 -17.74 -26.54 -0.69
N HIS A 482 -16.74 -26.11 0.07
CA HIS A 482 -16.22 -24.73 0.11
C HIS A 482 -17.28 -23.63 0.27
N GLY A 483 -18.29 -23.88 1.15
CA GLY A 483 -19.31 -22.89 1.44
C GLY A 483 -20.50 -22.87 0.46
N GLY A 484 -20.55 -23.78 -0.53
CA GLY A 484 -21.73 -23.99 -1.40
C GLY A 484 -21.60 -23.40 -2.80
N VAL A 485 -22.73 -23.25 -3.46
CA VAL A 485 -22.83 -22.79 -4.86
C VAL A 485 -22.34 -21.34 -5.01
N VAL A 486 -22.65 -20.48 -4.01
CA VAL A 486 -22.21 -19.10 -3.91
C VAL A 486 -21.54 -18.92 -2.54
N GLY A 487 -20.35 -19.51 -2.39
CA GLY A 487 -19.52 -19.39 -1.20
C GLY A 487 -18.85 -18.01 -1.12
N PHE A 488 -17.97 -17.82 -0.15
CA PHE A 488 -17.25 -16.57 0.09
C PHE A 488 -16.35 -16.18 -1.10
N ASP A 489 -15.88 -17.15 -1.86
CA ASP A 489 -15.12 -17.02 -3.10
C ASP A 489 -15.86 -16.25 -4.21
N LYS A 490 -17.19 -16.15 -4.13
CA LYS A 490 -18.08 -15.49 -5.11
C LYS A 490 -18.86 -14.31 -4.54
N ARG A 491 -18.41 -13.79 -3.41
CA ARG A 491 -19.04 -12.63 -2.75
C ARG A 491 -18.20 -11.39 -2.93
N LEU A 492 -18.86 -10.24 -3.07
CA LEU A 492 -18.20 -8.95 -3.02
C LEU A 492 -18.10 -8.52 -1.55
N TRP A 493 -16.88 -8.31 -1.07
CA TRP A 493 -16.55 -7.87 0.28
C TRP A 493 -16.39 -6.35 0.32
N ASP A 494 -16.78 -5.75 1.43
CA ASP A 494 -16.37 -4.37 1.70
C ASP A 494 -14.89 -4.38 2.09
N ALA A 495 -14.05 -3.63 1.36
CA ALA A 495 -12.60 -3.67 1.55
C ALA A 495 -11.99 -2.27 1.62
N LYS A 496 -10.94 -2.12 2.44
CA LYS A 496 -10.20 -0.87 2.62
C LYS A 496 -8.77 -1.14 3.06
N PHE A 497 -7.86 -0.19 2.81
CA PHE A 497 -6.58 -0.18 3.49
C PHE A 497 -6.76 0.15 4.97
N VAL A 498 -5.93 -0.42 5.81
CA VAL A 498 -5.88 -0.14 7.26
C VAL A 498 -4.41 -0.07 7.70
N SER A 499 -4.14 0.69 8.76
CA SER A 499 -2.82 0.67 9.40
C SER A 499 -2.64 -0.60 10.23
N ASP A 500 -1.46 -1.19 10.14
CA ASP A 500 -1.06 -2.33 10.97
C ASP A 500 0.43 -2.19 11.33
N GLU A 501 0.79 -2.38 12.60
CA GLU A 501 2.18 -2.22 13.06
C GLU A 501 3.15 -3.25 12.44
N ARG A 502 2.64 -4.33 11.86
CA ARG A 502 3.42 -5.41 11.26
C ARG A 502 3.75 -5.17 9.79
N GLY A 503 2.98 -4.29 9.09
CA GLY A 503 3.17 -4.02 7.67
C GLY A 503 1.95 -3.42 6.98
N LEU A 504 1.91 -3.58 5.66
CA LEU A 504 0.84 -3.06 4.81
C LEU A 504 -0.40 -3.94 4.90
N ALA A 505 -1.58 -3.36 5.12
CA ALA A 505 -2.77 -4.16 5.39
C ALA A 505 -4.00 -3.76 4.58
N VAL A 506 -4.77 -4.78 4.18
CA VAL A 506 -6.14 -4.65 3.64
C VAL A 506 -7.09 -5.44 4.53
N GLU A 507 -8.15 -4.78 4.99
CA GLU A 507 -9.23 -5.39 5.76
C GLU A 507 -10.46 -5.56 4.87
N LEU A 508 -11.05 -6.76 4.91
CA LEU A 508 -12.25 -7.14 4.17
C LEU A 508 -13.35 -7.51 5.17
N PHE A 509 -14.57 -7.07 4.91
CA PHE A 509 -15.74 -7.39 5.72
C PHE A 509 -16.85 -8.02 4.85
N LEU A 510 -17.49 -9.06 5.38
CA LEU A 510 -18.64 -9.73 4.77
C LEU A 510 -19.69 -10.09 5.83
N LEU A 511 -20.95 -9.75 5.54
CA LEU A 511 -22.09 -10.32 6.24
C LEU A 511 -22.67 -11.48 5.42
N SER A 512 -22.61 -12.70 5.98
CA SER A 512 -23.31 -13.89 5.46
C SER A 512 -24.60 -14.06 6.24
N GLU A 513 -25.75 -13.80 5.60
CA GLU A 513 -27.07 -13.76 6.26
C GLU A 513 -27.58 -15.15 6.70
N ASP A 514 -28.52 -15.17 7.66
CA ASP A 514 -29.19 -16.40 8.12
C ASP A 514 -29.85 -17.14 6.95
N GLY A 515 -29.48 -18.40 6.73
CA GLY A 515 -29.93 -19.23 5.62
C GLY A 515 -29.07 -19.15 4.36
N ASP A 516 -28.01 -18.37 4.35
CA ASP A 516 -27.05 -18.33 3.23
C ASP A 516 -26.46 -19.72 2.98
N GLN A 517 -26.61 -20.28 1.78
CA GLN A 517 -26.26 -21.65 1.39
C GLN A 517 -26.85 -22.75 2.32
N GLY A 518 -27.86 -22.41 3.11
CA GLY A 518 -28.50 -23.28 4.11
C GLY A 518 -27.94 -23.19 5.52
N TYR A 519 -26.92 -22.39 5.76
CA TYR A 519 -26.30 -22.21 7.09
C TYR A 519 -27.20 -21.39 8.02
N PRO A 520 -27.31 -21.77 9.31
CA PRO A 520 -28.07 -21.00 10.29
C PRO A 520 -27.26 -19.80 10.78
N GLY A 521 -27.98 -18.73 11.10
CA GLY A 521 -27.45 -17.51 11.71
C GLY A 521 -26.80 -16.53 10.75
N ASN A 522 -26.86 -15.25 11.12
CA ASN A 522 -26.03 -14.22 10.52
C ASN A 522 -24.59 -14.41 10.98
N LEU A 523 -23.63 -14.40 10.06
CA LEU A 523 -22.22 -14.46 10.36
C LEU A 523 -21.55 -13.20 9.84
N GLU A 524 -21.01 -12.39 10.75
CA GLU A 524 -20.15 -11.26 10.42
C GLU A 524 -18.69 -11.76 10.34
N VAL A 525 -18.05 -11.55 9.21
CA VAL A 525 -16.67 -12.02 8.98
C VAL A 525 -15.79 -10.84 8.62
N THR A 526 -14.70 -10.71 9.33
CA THR A 526 -13.60 -9.80 8.98
C THR A 526 -12.37 -10.64 8.63
N THR A 527 -11.77 -10.37 7.48
CA THR A 527 -10.49 -10.94 7.08
C THR A 527 -9.48 -9.82 6.88
N ARG A 528 -8.28 -9.96 7.44
CA ARG A 528 -7.20 -9.01 7.26
C ARG A 528 -6.01 -9.68 6.61
N TYR A 529 -5.55 -9.12 5.50
CA TYR A 529 -4.28 -9.45 4.88
C TYR A 529 -3.22 -8.44 5.33
N VAL A 530 -2.08 -8.92 5.83
CA VAL A 530 -0.95 -8.06 6.25
C VAL A 530 0.31 -8.54 5.54
N LEU A 531 0.91 -7.67 4.73
CA LEU A 531 2.20 -7.90 4.10
C LEU A 531 3.29 -7.25 4.94
N THR A 532 4.19 -8.06 5.51
CA THR A 532 5.29 -7.59 6.35
C THR A 532 6.55 -7.27 5.55
N ASP A 533 7.49 -6.55 6.16
CA ASP A 533 8.81 -6.26 5.59
C ASP A 533 9.69 -7.53 5.47
N ASP A 534 9.36 -8.59 6.22
CA ASP A 534 10.07 -9.88 6.18
C ASP A 534 9.55 -10.83 5.08
N ASN A 535 8.83 -10.32 4.07
CA ASN A 535 8.23 -11.12 2.99
C ASN A 535 7.25 -12.20 3.49
N GLU A 536 6.44 -11.87 4.48
CA GLU A 536 5.39 -12.71 5.02
C GLU A 536 4.01 -12.09 4.75
N LEU A 537 3.11 -12.85 4.14
CA LEU A 537 1.69 -12.50 3.99
C LEU A 537 0.88 -13.22 5.06
N ILE A 538 0.42 -12.46 6.04
CA ILE A 538 -0.44 -12.95 7.13
C ILE A 538 -1.89 -12.79 6.69
N THR A 539 -2.71 -13.83 6.93
CA THR A 539 -4.18 -13.78 6.76
C THR A 539 -4.82 -14.09 8.11
N GLU A 540 -5.54 -13.12 8.66
CA GLU A 540 -6.27 -13.23 9.92
C GLU A 540 -7.76 -13.29 9.64
N PHE A 541 -8.44 -14.21 10.31
CA PHE A 541 -9.89 -14.35 10.24
C PHE A 541 -10.49 -14.07 11.60
N ARG A 542 -11.59 -13.32 11.61
CA ARG A 542 -12.42 -13.08 12.77
C ARG A 542 -13.88 -13.20 12.38
N ALA A 543 -14.68 -13.98 13.13
CA ALA A 543 -16.09 -14.07 12.88
C ALA A 543 -16.92 -14.14 14.18
N GLU A 544 -18.14 -13.58 14.09
CA GLU A 544 -19.16 -13.63 15.14
C GLU A 544 -20.51 -14.00 14.56
N THR A 545 -21.35 -14.70 15.34
CA THR A 545 -22.65 -15.15 14.89
C THR A 545 -23.76 -14.86 15.91
N ASP A 546 -25.01 -14.75 15.42
CA ASP A 546 -26.22 -14.64 16.26
C ASP A 546 -26.92 -15.97 16.52
N LYS A 547 -26.51 -17.07 15.83
CA LYS A 547 -26.99 -18.46 16.06
C LYS A 547 -25.84 -19.43 15.89
N ALA A 548 -25.92 -20.58 16.61
CA ALA A 548 -24.95 -21.65 16.43
C ALA A 548 -24.82 -22.06 14.94
N THR A 549 -23.58 -22.09 14.44
CA THR A 549 -23.28 -22.38 13.03
C THR A 549 -21.87 -22.97 12.89
N PRO A 550 -21.62 -23.89 11.94
CA PRO A 550 -20.27 -24.34 11.67
C PRO A 550 -19.48 -23.27 10.92
N VAL A 551 -18.23 -23.03 11.35
CA VAL A 551 -17.28 -22.10 10.73
C VAL A 551 -15.95 -22.81 10.53
N ASN A 552 -15.41 -22.75 9.33
CA ASN A 552 -14.08 -23.24 8.97
C ASN A 552 -13.56 -22.42 7.79
N LEU A 553 -12.81 -21.37 8.08
CA LEU A 553 -12.31 -20.41 7.09
C LEU A 553 -10.89 -20.78 6.67
N THR A 554 -10.60 -20.64 5.38
CA THR A 554 -9.26 -20.87 4.84
C THR A 554 -9.02 -20.04 3.59
N GLN A 555 -7.81 -20.12 3.04
CA GLN A 555 -7.37 -19.41 1.84
C GLN A 555 -6.83 -20.44 0.82
N HIS A 556 -7.36 -20.40 -0.42
CA HIS A 556 -7.16 -21.43 -1.44
C HIS A 556 -6.19 -20.98 -2.54
N THR A 557 -5.01 -20.53 -2.15
CA THR A 557 -3.96 -20.12 -3.11
C THR A 557 -3.28 -21.32 -3.73
N TYR A 558 -3.15 -21.30 -5.05
CA TYR A 558 -2.34 -22.25 -5.80
C TYR A 558 -0.96 -21.71 -6.03
N PHE A 559 0.05 -22.36 -5.49
CA PHE A 559 1.44 -21.96 -5.61
C PHE A 559 2.18 -22.73 -6.69
N ASN A 560 3.09 -22.04 -7.39
CA ASN A 560 4.14 -22.60 -8.19
C ASN A 560 5.39 -21.75 -8.04
N LEU A 561 6.34 -22.18 -7.21
CA LEU A 561 7.53 -21.40 -6.86
C LEU A 561 8.52 -21.23 -8.02
N SER A 562 8.37 -21.99 -9.10
CA SER A 562 9.14 -21.77 -10.34
C SER A 562 8.53 -20.69 -11.25
N GLY A 563 7.30 -20.23 -10.96
CA GLY A 563 6.57 -19.29 -11.80
C GLY A 563 5.85 -19.94 -12.99
N GLU A 564 6.34 -21.06 -13.51
CA GLU A 564 5.80 -21.77 -14.66
C GLU A 564 5.94 -23.30 -14.58
N GLY A 565 5.29 -24.03 -15.49
CA GLY A 565 5.46 -25.46 -15.62
C GLY A 565 4.78 -26.26 -14.51
N LYS A 566 5.45 -27.34 -14.05
CA LYS A 566 4.90 -28.29 -13.06
C LYS A 566 5.66 -28.24 -11.74
N ILE A 567 4.91 -28.49 -10.66
CA ILE A 567 5.44 -28.48 -9.27
C ILE A 567 6.10 -29.80 -8.85
N LEU A 568 6.32 -30.74 -9.77
CA LEU A 568 6.75 -32.10 -9.43
C LEU A 568 8.15 -32.18 -8.83
N ASP A 569 9.03 -31.25 -9.20
CA ASP A 569 10.41 -31.18 -8.68
C ASP A 569 10.51 -30.34 -7.39
N HIS A 570 9.43 -29.62 -7.01
CA HIS A 570 9.39 -28.91 -5.73
C HIS A 570 9.49 -29.92 -4.59
N THR A 571 10.32 -29.63 -3.59
CA THR A 571 10.37 -30.43 -2.37
C THR A 571 9.31 -29.92 -1.39
N LEU A 572 8.63 -30.82 -0.72
CA LEU A 572 7.61 -30.51 0.29
C LEU A 572 7.91 -31.26 1.57
N GLN A 573 7.77 -30.58 2.70
CA GLN A 573 7.73 -31.14 4.04
C GLN A 573 6.44 -30.69 4.73
N ILE A 574 5.76 -31.59 5.45
CA ILE A 574 4.56 -31.29 6.25
C ILE A 574 4.80 -31.80 7.66
N ASN A 575 4.57 -30.93 8.65
CA ASN A 575 4.73 -31.24 10.07
C ASN A 575 3.52 -32.04 10.62
N ALA A 576 3.33 -33.25 10.10
CA ALA A 576 2.20 -34.10 10.42
C ALA A 576 2.54 -35.59 10.37
N ASP A 577 2.27 -36.34 11.44
CA ASP A 577 2.45 -37.80 11.51
C ASP A 577 1.22 -38.57 11.06
N ARG A 578 0.07 -37.87 10.89
CA ARG A 578 -1.24 -38.46 10.57
C ARG A 578 -1.97 -37.64 9.52
N TYR A 579 -2.94 -38.30 8.88
CA TYR A 579 -3.87 -37.68 7.96
C TYR A 579 -5.27 -38.29 8.13
N THR A 580 -6.30 -37.66 7.57
CA THR A 580 -7.67 -38.19 7.53
C THR A 580 -7.88 -38.93 6.20
N PRO A 581 -7.94 -40.30 6.18
CA PRO A 581 -8.26 -41.05 4.97
C PRO A 581 -9.68 -40.71 4.48
N VAL A 582 -9.83 -40.63 3.15
CA VAL A 582 -11.12 -40.31 2.52
C VAL A 582 -11.75 -41.52 1.86
N ASP A 583 -13.08 -41.52 1.73
CA ASP A 583 -13.86 -42.46 0.98
C ASP A 583 -13.95 -42.10 -0.52
N SER A 584 -14.81 -42.74 -1.31
CA SER A 584 -14.97 -42.46 -2.74
C SER A 584 -15.68 -41.12 -3.04
N GLY A 585 -16.30 -40.50 -2.04
CA GLY A 585 -16.89 -39.15 -2.11
C GLY A 585 -15.94 -38.07 -1.58
N LEU A 586 -14.69 -38.42 -1.32
CA LEU A 586 -13.65 -37.57 -0.72
C LEU A 586 -14.05 -37.07 0.68
N ILE A 587 -14.90 -37.81 1.38
CA ILE A 587 -15.30 -37.52 2.77
C ILE A 587 -14.37 -38.29 3.72
N PRO A 588 -13.87 -37.68 4.81
CA PRO A 588 -13.10 -38.39 5.83
C PRO A 588 -13.86 -39.58 6.41
N THR A 589 -13.16 -40.72 6.56
CA THR A 589 -13.74 -41.96 7.11
C THR A 589 -13.90 -41.92 8.64
N GLY A 590 -13.44 -40.87 9.31
CA GLY A 590 -13.35 -40.76 10.76
C GLY A 590 -12.07 -41.38 11.34
N GLU A 591 -11.25 -42.06 10.53
CA GLU A 591 -9.95 -42.59 10.95
C GLU A 591 -8.88 -41.47 10.92
N LEU A 592 -7.94 -41.53 11.85
CA LEU A 592 -6.72 -40.73 11.88
C LEU A 592 -5.51 -41.66 11.59
N ALA A 593 -5.22 -41.89 10.30
CA ALA A 593 -4.24 -42.86 9.86
C ALA A 593 -2.79 -42.29 9.91
N PRO A 594 -1.78 -43.10 10.19
CA PRO A 594 -0.38 -42.68 10.15
C PRO A 594 0.07 -42.46 8.69
N VAL A 595 0.91 -41.42 8.46
CA VAL A 595 1.54 -41.19 7.16
C VAL A 595 2.72 -42.13 6.91
N ALA A 596 3.37 -42.59 7.97
CA ALA A 596 4.60 -43.41 7.91
C ALA A 596 4.42 -44.67 7.06
N GLY A 597 5.32 -44.86 6.10
CA GLY A 597 5.32 -45.99 5.18
C GLY A 597 4.29 -45.91 4.06
N THR A 598 3.65 -44.76 3.86
CA THR A 598 2.73 -44.46 2.75
C THR A 598 3.32 -43.39 1.82
N PRO A 599 2.75 -43.21 0.61
CA PRO A 599 3.13 -42.09 -0.26
C PRO A 599 2.85 -40.69 0.34
N LEU A 600 1.98 -40.64 1.36
CA LEU A 600 1.63 -39.40 2.07
C LEU A 600 2.64 -39.01 3.17
N ASP A 601 3.73 -39.74 3.33
CA ASP A 601 4.78 -39.40 4.30
C ASP A 601 5.63 -38.25 3.78
N PHE A 602 5.34 -37.02 4.26
CA PHE A 602 6.07 -35.80 4.03
C PHE A 602 6.74 -35.27 5.32
N THR A 603 6.94 -36.14 6.31
CA THR A 603 7.65 -35.78 7.55
C THR A 603 9.09 -35.33 7.32
N GLU A 604 9.72 -35.85 6.28
CA GLU A 604 11.02 -35.41 5.77
C GLU A 604 10.84 -34.78 4.38
N PRO A 605 11.63 -33.76 4.01
CA PRO A 605 11.52 -33.11 2.70
C PRO A 605 11.71 -34.12 1.55
N LYS A 606 10.75 -34.17 0.63
CA LYS A 606 10.85 -34.97 -0.60
C LYS A 606 10.21 -34.29 -1.79
N PRO A 607 10.64 -34.56 -3.04
CA PRO A 607 9.96 -34.07 -4.24
C PRO A 607 8.48 -34.48 -4.29
N ILE A 608 7.59 -33.56 -4.61
CA ILE A 608 6.14 -33.82 -4.76
C ILE A 608 5.91 -34.95 -5.77
N GLY A 609 6.68 -34.96 -6.87
CA GLY A 609 6.57 -35.94 -7.93
C GLY A 609 7.09 -37.36 -7.56
N GLN A 610 7.80 -37.52 -6.44
CA GLN A 610 8.44 -38.78 -6.09
C GLN A 610 7.46 -39.94 -5.98
N ASP A 611 6.35 -39.72 -5.27
CA ASP A 611 5.34 -40.74 -4.98
C ASP A 611 3.95 -40.44 -5.57
N ILE A 612 3.83 -39.39 -6.39
CA ILE A 612 2.56 -38.87 -6.87
C ILE A 612 1.73 -39.88 -7.70
N ASN A 613 2.45 -40.83 -8.36
CA ASN A 613 1.85 -41.88 -9.16
C ASN A 613 1.93 -43.27 -8.47
N ALA A 614 2.16 -43.32 -7.16
CA ALA A 614 2.23 -44.61 -6.43
C ALA A 614 0.88 -45.34 -6.48
N ASP A 615 0.93 -46.67 -6.58
CA ASP A 615 -0.26 -47.52 -6.52
C ASP A 615 -0.79 -47.61 -5.08
N HIS A 616 -1.48 -46.52 -4.68
CA HIS A 616 -2.02 -46.40 -3.33
C HIS A 616 -3.50 -46.02 -3.38
N PRO A 617 -4.39 -46.69 -2.62
CA PRO A 617 -5.83 -46.46 -2.69
C PRO A 617 -6.27 -45.02 -2.47
N GLN A 618 -5.59 -44.29 -1.62
CA GLN A 618 -5.94 -42.88 -1.35
C GLN A 618 -5.60 -41.97 -2.54
N LEU A 619 -4.44 -42.15 -3.18
CA LEU A 619 -4.05 -41.35 -4.36
C LEU A 619 -4.99 -41.62 -5.55
N MET A 620 -5.46 -42.85 -5.71
CA MET A 620 -6.39 -43.22 -6.78
C MET A 620 -7.79 -42.58 -6.56
N ARG A 621 -8.21 -42.35 -5.31
CA ARG A 621 -9.52 -41.75 -4.99
C ARG A 621 -9.61 -40.28 -5.36
N VAL A 622 -8.48 -39.55 -5.27
CA VAL A 622 -8.39 -38.11 -5.56
C VAL A 622 -8.02 -37.82 -7.02
N GLY A 623 -8.18 -38.79 -7.91
CA GLY A 623 -7.90 -38.64 -9.35
C GLY A 623 -6.43 -38.79 -9.75
N GLY A 624 -5.58 -39.22 -8.82
CA GLY A 624 -4.12 -39.26 -8.94
C GLY A 624 -3.49 -38.02 -8.33
N GLY A 625 -2.42 -38.19 -7.56
CA GLY A 625 -1.79 -37.10 -6.78
C GLY A 625 -2.34 -37.01 -5.34
N PHE A 626 -2.20 -35.84 -4.75
CA PHE A 626 -2.57 -35.58 -3.36
C PHE A 626 -3.78 -34.65 -3.28
N ASP A 627 -4.68 -34.90 -2.34
CA ASP A 627 -5.82 -34.06 -1.96
C ASP A 627 -6.29 -34.54 -0.58
N HIS A 628 -5.47 -34.29 0.45
CA HIS A 628 -5.65 -34.87 1.78
C HIS A 628 -5.41 -33.87 2.87
N ASN A 629 -6.16 -34.02 3.96
CA ASN A 629 -6.01 -33.24 5.19
C ASN A 629 -5.00 -33.92 6.12
N PHE A 630 -3.93 -33.21 6.46
CA PHE A 630 -2.85 -33.63 7.33
C PHE A 630 -3.03 -33.04 8.72
N ILE A 631 -2.91 -33.86 9.76
CA ILE A 631 -3.10 -33.48 11.15
C ILE A 631 -1.78 -32.99 11.71
N LEU A 632 -1.72 -31.70 12.04
CA LEU A 632 -0.47 -31.03 12.46
C LEU A 632 0.00 -31.47 13.85
N ASN A 633 1.31 -31.65 13.99
CA ASN A 633 1.98 -31.95 15.24
C ASN A 633 2.15 -30.66 16.05
N ARG A 634 1.16 -30.27 16.86
CA ARG A 634 1.22 -29.05 17.66
C ARG A 634 1.86 -29.23 19.03
N GLU A 635 1.93 -30.48 19.57
CA GLU A 635 2.52 -30.83 20.88
C GLU A 635 2.10 -29.91 22.03
N GLY A 636 0.87 -29.35 21.98
CA GLY A 636 0.35 -28.39 22.95
C GLY A 636 0.89 -26.97 22.82
N GLN A 637 1.46 -26.62 21.66
CA GLN A 637 1.83 -25.26 21.30
C GLN A 637 0.59 -24.47 20.88
N ASP A 638 0.39 -23.32 21.50
CA ASP A 638 -0.59 -22.32 21.08
C ASP A 638 0.07 -21.37 20.05
N GLY A 639 -0.76 -20.68 19.25
CA GLY A 639 -0.30 -19.72 18.25
C GLY A 639 0.21 -20.37 16.95
N LEU A 640 0.88 -19.60 16.15
CA LEU A 640 1.40 -20.02 14.83
C LEU A 640 2.52 -21.05 14.96
N ILE A 641 2.40 -22.16 14.21
CA ILE A 641 3.47 -23.15 14.03
C ILE A 641 3.76 -23.30 12.53
N VAL A 642 4.99 -23.67 12.16
CA VAL A 642 5.30 -24.06 10.79
C VAL A 642 4.60 -25.39 10.51
N ALA A 643 3.56 -25.32 9.64
CA ALA A 643 2.76 -26.47 9.21
C ALA A 643 3.39 -27.20 8.03
N ALA A 644 3.92 -26.46 7.06
CA ALA A 644 4.53 -27.00 5.87
C ALA A 644 5.65 -26.09 5.34
N ARG A 645 6.61 -26.68 4.61
CA ARG A 645 7.67 -25.97 3.90
C ARG A 645 7.83 -26.57 2.51
N ALA A 646 7.72 -25.72 1.49
CA ALA A 646 7.98 -26.06 0.11
C ALA A 646 9.20 -25.29 -0.42
N GLU A 647 9.94 -25.90 -1.36
CA GLU A 647 11.12 -25.30 -1.97
C GLU A 647 11.21 -25.70 -3.45
N ASP A 648 11.44 -24.73 -4.33
CA ASP A 648 11.83 -25.03 -5.71
C ASP A 648 13.36 -25.09 -5.83
N PRO A 649 13.93 -26.23 -6.24
CA PRO A 649 15.38 -26.40 -6.32
C PRO A 649 16.03 -25.57 -7.44
N ASN A 650 15.27 -25.05 -8.40
CA ASN A 650 15.81 -24.32 -9.55
C ASN A 650 15.93 -22.81 -9.25
N THR A 651 14.88 -22.21 -8.71
CA THR A 651 14.84 -20.77 -8.36
C THR A 651 15.39 -20.49 -6.97
N GLY A 652 15.45 -21.51 -6.11
CA GLY A 652 15.81 -21.37 -4.70
C GLY A 652 14.71 -20.77 -3.85
N ARG A 653 13.53 -20.45 -4.39
CA ARG A 653 12.39 -19.91 -3.64
C ARG A 653 11.88 -20.92 -2.62
N VAL A 654 11.58 -20.41 -1.44
CA VAL A 654 11.07 -21.17 -0.30
C VAL A 654 9.75 -20.56 0.15
N LEU A 655 8.75 -21.41 0.40
CA LEU A 655 7.49 -21.06 1.06
C LEU A 655 7.39 -21.82 2.38
N GLU A 656 7.22 -21.13 3.49
CA GLU A 656 6.78 -21.70 4.76
C GLU A 656 5.34 -21.29 5.02
N VAL A 657 4.48 -22.25 5.33
CA VAL A 657 3.10 -22.01 5.76
C VAL A 657 3.03 -22.18 7.27
N LEU A 658 2.62 -21.09 7.95
CA LEU A 658 2.41 -21.10 9.38
C LEU A 658 0.91 -21.02 9.68
N THR A 659 0.45 -21.63 10.78
CA THR A 659 -0.97 -21.56 11.15
C THR A 659 -1.25 -21.88 12.62
N GLU A 660 -2.39 -21.40 13.07
CA GLU A 660 -3.03 -21.77 14.33
C GLU A 660 -3.99 -22.96 14.18
N GLU A 661 -4.34 -23.33 12.95
CA GLU A 661 -5.26 -24.41 12.63
C GLU A 661 -4.72 -25.80 13.02
N PRO A 662 -5.61 -26.76 13.36
CA PRO A 662 -5.20 -28.11 13.76
C PRO A 662 -4.72 -29.00 12.62
N ALA A 663 -4.97 -28.60 11.38
CA ALA A 663 -4.63 -29.38 10.19
C ALA A 663 -4.32 -28.48 8.98
N ILE A 664 -3.83 -29.12 7.92
CA ILE A 664 -3.57 -28.50 6.63
C ILE A 664 -3.97 -29.43 5.50
N GLN A 665 -4.75 -28.95 4.54
CA GLN A 665 -5.02 -29.67 3.29
C GLN A 665 -3.82 -29.46 2.36
N PHE A 666 -3.34 -30.55 1.77
CA PHE A 666 -2.40 -30.51 0.66
C PHE A 666 -3.07 -31.06 -0.61
N TYR A 667 -3.15 -30.19 -1.62
CA TYR A 667 -3.70 -30.49 -2.94
C TYR A 667 -2.65 -30.25 -4.01
N SER A 668 -2.43 -31.19 -4.92
CA SER A 668 -1.35 -31.16 -5.93
C SER A 668 -1.80 -30.82 -7.35
N GLY A 669 -2.92 -30.07 -7.49
CA GLY A 669 -3.41 -29.63 -8.81
C GLY A 669 -3.90 -30.75 -9.72
N ASN A 670 -4.58 -31.75 -9.15
CA ASN A 670 -4.96 -32.99 -9.86
C ASN A 670 -6.02 -32.77 -10.94
N PHE A 671 -6.80 -31.67 -10.84
CA PHE A 671 -7.90 -31.36 -11.77
C PHE A 671 -7.55 -30.24 -12.74
N LEU A 672 -6.34 -29.73 -12.73
CA LEU A 672 -5.83 -28.82 -13.75
C LEU A 672 -5.53 -29.62 -15.02
N ASP A 673 -6.14 -29.30 -16.14
CA ASP A 673 -6.07 -30.09 -17.37
C ASP A 673 -5.53 -29.31 -18.59
N GLY A 674 -5.09 -28.06 -18.38
CA GLY A 674 -4.60 -27.17 -19.42
C GLY A 674 -5.70 -26.38 -20.14
N SER A 675 -6.96 -26.53 -19.72
CA SER A 675 -8.08 -25.75 -20.30
C SER A 675 -8.16 -24.32 -19.78
N LEU A 676 -7.52 -24.04 -18.64
CA LEU A 676 -7.44 -22.72 -18.02
C LEU A 676 -6.08 -22.09 -18.32
N SER A 677 -6.05 -20.76 -18.51
CA SER A 677 -4.85 -19.98 -18.80
C SER A 677 -5.04 -18.54 -18.35
N ASP A 678 -3.97 -17.88 -17.90
CA ASP A 678 -3.92 -16.42 -17.67
C ASP A 678 -3.60 -15.62 -18.95
N GLY A 679 -3.45 -16.30 -20.08
CA GLY A 679 -3.06 -15.70 -21.35
C GLY A 679 -1.58 -15.89 -21.69
N GLU A 680 -0.71 -16.10 -20.71
CA GLU A 680 0.72 -16.40 -20.86
C GLU A 680 1.03 -17.85 -20.45
N ARG A 681 0.45 -18.34 -19.35
CA ARG A 681 0.67 -19.68 -18.79
C ARG A 681 -0.59 -20.55 -18.96
N GLU A 682 -0.41 -21.80 -19.44
CA GLU A 682 -1.45 -22.82 -19.38
C GLU A 682 -1.39 -23.55 -18.03
N PHE A 683 -2.52 -23.66 -17.32
CA PHE A 683 -2.58 -24.32 -16.02
C PHE A 683 -2.75 -25.84 -16.21
N VAL A 684 -1.63 -26.48 -16.42
CA VAL A 684 -1.55 -27.92 -16.73
C VAL A 684 -1.67 -28.79 -15.48
N LEU A 685 -1.94 -30.09 -15.67
CA LEU A 685 -1.93 -31.09 -14.59
C LEU A 685 -0.66 -30.97 -13.73
N HIS A 686 -0.85 -30.79 -12.41
CA HIS A 686 0.20 -30.49 -11.44
C HIS A 686 0.98 -29.21 -11.75
N GLY A 687 0.32 -28.18 -12.29
CA GLY A 687 0.90 -26.86 -12.54
C GLY A 687 0.90 -25.96 -11.31
N GLY A 688 0.24 -26.34 -10.23
CA GLY A 688 0.21 -25.62 -8.95
C GLY A 688 -0.18 -26.55 -7.81
N PHE A 689 0.10 -26.14 -6.57
CA PHE A 689 -0.30 -26.84 -5.35
C PHE A 689 -0.94 -25.89 -4.36
N CYS A 690 -1.86 -26.42 -3.52
CA CYS A 690 -2.47 -25.69 -2.42
C CYS A 690 -2.02 -26.26 -1.09
N LEU A 691 -1.82 -25.37 -0.13
CA LEU A 691 -1.63 -25.66 1.29
C LEU A 691 -2.63 -24.81 2.07
N GLU A 692 -3.68 -25.46 2.54
CA GLU A 692 -4.86 -24.80 3.12
C GLU A 692 -4.99 -25.17 4.59
N PRO A 693 -4.50 -24.32 5.51
CA PRO A 693 -4.76 -24.50 6.95
C PRO A 693 -6.24 -24.47 7.25
N GLN A 694 -6.73 -25.48 8.01
CA GLN A 694 -8.16 -25.64 8.26
C GLN A 694 -8.42 -26.59 9.44
N HIS A 695 -9.65 -26.62 9.92
CA HIS A 695 -10.17 -27.72 10.71
C HIS A 695 -10.38 -28.94 9.83
N TYR A 696 -10.55 -30.14 10.45
CA TYR A 696 -10.74 -31.38 9.68
C TYR A 696 -12.02 -31.31 8.88
N PRO A 697 -12.03 -31.74 7.61
CA PRO A 697 -13.25 -31.80 6.80
C PRO A 697 -14.32 -32.66 7.45
N ASP A 698 -15.60 -32.32 7.22
CA ASP A 698 -16.79 -33.01 7.75
C ASP A 698 -16.89 -33.06 9.29
N SER A 699 -16.15 -32.16 10.01
CA SER A 699 -16.17 -32.11 11.50
C SER A 699 -17.60 -32.04 12.10
N PRO A 700 -18.59 -31.35 11.52
CA PRO A 700 -19.96 -31.36 12.06
C PRO A 700 -20.61 -32.75 12.14
N ASN A 701 -20.16 -33.72 11.32
CA ASN A 701 -20.62 -35.08 11.29
C ASN A 701 -19.71 -36.09 12.01
N GLN A 702 -18.54 -35.64 12.48
CA GLN A 702 -17.48 -36.46 13.07
C GLN A 702 -17.23 -36.08 14.54
N PRO A 703 -17.94 -36.67 15.51
CA PRO A 703 -17.91 -36.24 16.90
C PRO A 703 -16.56 -36.37 17.59
N GLU A 704 -15.62 -37.13 17.01
CA GLU A 704 -14.25 -37.30 17.50
C GLU A 704 -13.28 -36.25 16.93
N PHE A 705 -13.73 -35.45 15.94
CA PHE A 705 -12.95 -34.38 15.35
C PHE A 705 -13.07 -33.08 16.17
N PRO A 706 -12.14 -32.15 16.09
CA PRO A 706 -12.29 -30.83 16.68
C PRO A 706 -13.59 -30.15 16.24
N SER A 707 -14.30 -29.54 17.19
CA SER A 707 -15.57 -28.87 16.89
C SER A 707 -15.31 -27.62 16.04
N THR A 708 -16.17 -27.42 15.03
CA THR A 708 -16.21 -26.22 14.20
C THR A 708 -17.44 -25.36 14.46
N ILE A 709 -18.23 -25.70 15.48
CA ILE A 709 -19.45 -24.95 15.81
C ILE A 709 -19.08 -23.71 16.59
N LEU A 710 -19.46 -22.54 16.05
CA LEU A 710 -19.39 -21.25 16.70
C LEU A 710 -20.73 -20.95 17.36
N GLU A 711 -20.74 -20.71 18.67
CA GLU A 711 -21.94 -20.37 19.44
C GLU A 711 -22.11 -18.84 19.54
N PRO A 712 -23.36 -18.33 19.66
CA PRO A 712 -23.60 -16.91 19.88
C PRO A 712 -22.85 -16.35 21.11
N GLY A 713 -22.08 -15.29 20.91
CA GLY A 713 -21.27 -14.65 21.95
C GLY A 713 -19.86 -15.21 22.07
N GLU A 714 -19.51 -16.22 21.30
CA GLU A 714 -18.14 -16.63 21.07
C GLU A 714 -17.56 -15.89 19.85
N VAL A 715 -16.25 -15.75 19.79
CA VAL A 715 -15.53 -15.18 18.66
C VAL A 715 -14.69 -16.29 18.04
N TYR A 716 -14.85 -16.50 16.74
CA TYR A 716 -13.92 -17.31 15.96
C TYR A 716 -12.73 -16.42 15.56
N GLU A 717 -11.55 -16.83 15.93
CA GLU A 717 -10.31 -16.16 15.56
C GLU A 717 -9.28 -17.24 15.18
N THR A 718 -8.66 -17.07 14.01
CA THR A 718 -7.55 -17.90 13.55
C THR A 718 -6.68 -17.12 12.60
N SER A 719 -5.42 -17.55 12.48
CA SER A 719 -4.47 -16.96 11.56
C SER A 719 -3.65 -18.00 10.81
N MET A 720 -3.21 -17.61 9.63
CA MET A 720 -2.24 -18.31 8.83
C MET A 720 -1.30 -17.31 8.18
N SER A 721 -0.11 -17.77 7.80
CA SER A 721 0.78 -16.94 7.00
C SER A 721 1.55 -17.74 5.95
N PHE A 722 1.89 -17.03 4.87
CA PHE A 722 2.76 -17.47 3.80
C PHE A 722 4.05 -16.65 3.88
N ARG A 723 5.11 -17.28 4.38
CA ARG A 723 6.42 -16.65 4.50
C ARG A 723 7.32 -17.10 3.37
N PHE A 724 7.85 -16.13 2.64
CA PHE A 724 8.75 -16.42 1.52
C PHE A 724 10.20 -16.10 1.86
N GLY A 725 11.12 -16.83 1.22
CA GLY A 725 12.55 -16.63 1.34
C GLY A 725 13.28 -17.31 0.19
N VAL A 726 14.60 -17.22 0.21
CA VAL A 726 15.49 -17.92 -0.74
C VAL A 726 16.48 -18.79 0.03
N LYS A 727 16.94 -19.88 -0.60
CA LYS A 727 17.87 -20.83 -0.01
C LYS A 727 19.31 -20.36 -0.08
#